data_ca7f6ee034a2898d4b0163f98eab3178
#
_entry.id   ca7f6ee034a2898d4b0163f98eab3178
#
_cell.length_a   1.000
_cell.length_b   1.000
_cell.length_c   1.000
_cell.angle_alpha   90.00
_cell.angle_beta   90.00
_cell.angle_gamma   90.00
#
_symmetry.space_group_name_H-M   'P 1'
#
loop_
_entity.id
_entity.type
_entity.pdbx_description
1 polymer ?
#
loop_
_entity_poly.entity_id
_entity_poly.type
_entity_poly.pdbx_seq_one_letter_code
_entity_poly.pdbx_strand_id
1 'polypeptide(L)'
;MKRKSIAPSKSPADPISPDPVSGVRDGDLPAYVSNGLVGLRIREVPLLAGVAIVNGFAGVHPERRIEAAAYVPYPLALDIGVGEAWLSHQPWAVDDLEQAYDFSTGELTSRFSLELMGNRLLVEVITLASRSHPALVLQETTIRSAKTAAIKLRAHVDPAGVRGRGARHRTATPGEDEPVCDGSLLWISEGNLSTCGIACVSRCESAEEGKSGGDWDWRGPLNTHYCVDAAANSEVRIQQIAALVPSVIHERPDEEAVRRVAEGARLGFQELRKLNQAEWKDLWRSRIVIEGARAEHQRLVDAAFFYLNSSVHTASPAATSIFGLASWPNYHYYYGHVMWDIEAFCVPPLIFFQPDAARSLLDFRRRGMEAAKSYARLFGRDGIQFPWEAAPLSGQEATPGAGSGAAHADHVSLHVARAFSLYAEVSGDQRFAAEVAWPVLAGVADWFCSRVTWTDRGAELRAATGPAEVPNPPDNDSFSQMAAHEVLGRAVRLGQFLGHRVPATWNAARSSLYLPRRSDGVIPSHDDFRANEEKGATPSPLAGIFPYDFPLSPESERPLWSSFWPDGRSISARRCCRRFIPCGQPWPATGTCPSSCSRKGTPNTTLPGSTSVSNTAWTIRTPPFQPGRSSPTSPACFQDCFSV
;
A
#
# COMPACT_ATOMS: atom_id res chain seq x y z
N MET A 1 8.99 36.40 -6.44
CA MET A 1 8.87 36.03 -7.87
C MET A 1 7.39 36.12 -8.26
N LYS A 2 7.03 36.91 -9.25
CA LYS A 2 5.63 37.13 -9.65
C LYS A 2 4.99 35.87 -10.20
N ARG A 3 3.91 35.37 -9.56
CA ARG A 3 3.07 34.27 -10.06
C ARG A 3 2.34 34.72 -11.35
N LYS A 4 2.51 33.96 -12.45
CA LYS A 4 1.65 34.07 -13.62
C LYS A 4 0.42 33.19 -13.39
N SER A 5 -0.77 33.80 -13.38
CA SER A 5 -2.04 33.08 -13.38
C SER A 5 -2.22 32.33 -14.70
N ILE A 6 -2.40 31.01 -14.61
CA ILE A 6 -2.82 30.16 -15.74
C ILE A 6 -4.34 29.98 -15.59
N ALA A 7 -5.09 30.37 -16.61
CA ALA A 7 -6.53 30.19 -16.67
C ALA A 7 -6.89 28.68 -16.72
N PRO A 8 -7.95 28.23 -16.02
CA PRO A 8 -8.31 26.82 -15.98
C PRO A 8 -8.89 26.36 -17.33
N SER A 9 -8.32 25.31 -17.90
CA SER A 9 -8.97 24.55 -18.95
C SER A 9 -10.13 23.76 -18.31
N LYS A 10 -11.36 24.05 -18.70
CA LYS A 10 -12.55 23.32 -18.29
C LYS A 10 -12.55 21.93 -18.94
N SER A 11 -12.02 20.94 -18.23
CA SER A 11 -12.42 19.54 -18.40
C SER A 11 -13.63 19.29 -17.48
N PRO A 12 -14.65 18.51 -17.89
CA PRO A 12 -15.76 18.19 -16.99
C PRO A 12 -15.19 17.47 -15.77
N ALA A 13 -15.41 18.05 -14.60
CA ALA A 13 -14.96 17.48 -13.32
C ALA A 13 -15.51 16.07 -13.19
N ASP A 14 -14.64 15.10 -12.97
CA ASP A 14 -15.02 13.74 -12.58
C ASP A 14 -15.80 13.83 -11.25
N PRO A 15 -17.09 13.44 -11.20
CA PRO A 15 -17.90 13.62 -10.01
C PRO A 15 -17.49 12.76 -8.82
N ILE A 16 -16.49 11.88 -8.97
CA ILE A 16 -15.88 11.10 -7.86
C ILE A 16 -14.61 11.76 -7.35
N SER A 17 -14.00 12.58 -8.18
CA SER A 17 -12.83 13.32 -7.78
C SER A 17 -13.30 14.58 -7.07
N PRO A 18 -12.92 14.85 -5.81
CA PRO A 18 -12.99 16.19 -5.30
C PRO A 18 -12.28 17.08 -6.32
N ASP A 19 -12.82 18.24 -6.61
CA ASP A 19 -12.28 19.19 -7.60
C ASP A 19 -10.76 19.15 -7.61
N PRO A 20 -10.13 19.10 -8.81
CA PRO A 20 -8.68 19.11 -8.89
C PRO A 20 -8.21 20.31 -8.06
N VAL A 21 -7.34 20.02 -7.09
CA VAL A 21 -6.80 21.05 -6.19
C VAL A 21 -6.18 22.12 -7.08
N SER A 22 -6.83 23.29 -7.17
CA SER A 22 -6.35 24.37 -8.01
C SER A 22 -5.01 24.83 -7.46
N GLY A 23 -3.94 24.67 -8.24
CA GLY A 23 -2.59 25.09 -7.87
C GLY A 23 -1.60 23.97 -7.65
N VAL A 24 -2.00 22.68 -7.62
CA VAL A 24 -1.06 21.55 -7.72
C VAL A 24 -0.38 21.62 -9.06
N ARG A 25 0.94 21.72 -9.07
CA ARG A 25 1.73 21.61 -10.30
C ARG A 25 1.68 20.15 -10.76
N ASP A 26 1.70 19.95 -12.09
CA ASP A 26 1.95 18.63 -12.62
C ASP A 26 3.21 18.04 -11.99
N GLY A 27 3.06 16.93 -11.24
CA GLY A 27 4.14 16.30 -10.50
C GLY A 27 4.12 16.52 -8.99
N ASP A 28 3.35 17.48 -8.45
CA ASP A 28 3.18 17.63 -7.01
C ASP A 28 2.14 16.62 -6.50
N LEU A 29 2.56 15.70 -5.65
CA LEU A 29 1.66 14.76 -5.00
C LEU A 29 1.10 15.39 -3.71
N PRO A 30 -0.22 15.29 -3.46
CA PRO A 30 -0.79 15.76 -2.21
C PRO A 30 -0.26 14.94 -1.04
N ALA A 31 -0.14 15.57 0.13
CA ALA A 31 0.27 14.88 1.34
C ALA A 31 -0.71 13.75 1.67
N TYR A 32 -0.18 12.60 2.05
CA TYR A 32 -0.91 11.39 2.32
C TYR A 32 -0.54 10.83 3.70
N VAL A 33 -1.53 10.63 4.56
CA VAL A 33 -1.37 10.11 5.93
C VAL A 33 -2.13 8.81 6.05
N SER A 34 -1.48 7.72 6.43
CA SER A 34 -2.13 6.41 6.51
C SER A 34 -1.52 5.51 7.58
N ASN A 35 -2.31 4.55 8.04
CA ASN A 35 -1.91 3.47 8.95
C ASN A 35 -2.23 2.06 8.42
N GLY A 36 -2.69 1.96 7.16
CA GLY A 36 -3.10 0.69 6.55
C GLY A 36 -4.58 0.36 6.70
N LEU A 37 -5.31 0.98 7.63
CA LEU A 37 -6.78 0.89 7.71
C LEU A 37 -7.44 2.15 7.17
N VAL A 38 -6.95 3.31 7.53
CA VAL A 38 -7.45 4.61 7.07
C VAL A 38 -6.34 5.37 6.36
N GLY A 39 -6.66 5.92 5.20
CA GLY A 39 -5.82 6.83 4.43
C GLY A 39 -6.49 8.18 4.26
N LEU A 40 -5.77 9.25 4.59
CA LEU A 40 -6.21 10.64 4.44
C LEU A 40 -5.33 11.32 3.40
N ARG A 41 -5.93 11.94 2.40
CA ARG A 41 -5.23 12.84 1.49
C ARG A 41 -5.47 14.28 1.93
N ILE A 42 -4.41 14.94 2.36
CA ILE A 42 -4.46 16.32 2.81
C ILE A 42 -4.33 17.23 1.59
N ARG A 43 -5.25 18.16 1.42
CA ARG A 43 -5.27 19.12 0.30
C ARG A 43 -4.23 20.24 0.49
N GLU A 44 -4.06 21.09 -0.54
CA GLU A 44 -3.21 22.30 -0.47
C GLU A 44 -3.63 23.27 0.63
N VAL A 45 -4.93 23.32 0.94
CA VAL A 45 -5.43 23.98 2.14
C VAL A 45 -5.73 22.90 3.16
N PRO A 46 -4.81 22.64 4.10
CA PRO A 46 -4.83 21.41 4.92
C PRO A 46 -6.07 21.22 5.79
N LEU A 47 -6.76 22.29 6.14
CA LEU A 47 -7.95 22.25 7.00
C LEU A 47 -9.25 22.02 6.23
N LEU A 48 -9.27 22.27 4.93
CA LEU A 48 -10.46 22.04 4.13
C LEU A 48 -10.62 20.55 3.83
N ALA A 49 -11.86 20.15 3.55
CA ALA A 49 -12.20 18.74 3.29
C ALA A 49 -11.30 18.13 2.22
N GLY A 50 -10.61 17.07 2.59
CA GLY A 50 -9.75 16.25 1.73
C GLY A 50 -10.49 15.02 1.20
N VAL A 51 -9.76 13.91 1.05
CA VAL A 51 -10.29 12.59 0.71
C VAL A 51 -9.94 11.64 1.84
N ALA A 52 -10.89 10.80 2.23
CA ALA A 52 -10.64 9.68 3.12
C ALA A 52 -11.00 8.35 2.43
N ILE A 53 -10.11 7.37 2.55
CA ILE A 53 -10.29 6.00 2.07
C ILE A 53 -10.15 5.07 3.28
N VAL A 54 -11.02 4.07 3.33
CA VAL A 54 -10.99 3.05 4.39
C VAL A 54 -10.80 1.69 3.76
N ASN A 55 -9.82 0.94 4.25
CA ASN A 55 -9.57 -0.42 3.82
C ASN A 55 -10.81 -1.29 4.08
N GLY A 56 -11.28 -2.00 3.05
CA GLY A 56 -12.50 -2.78 3.14
C GLY A 56 -13.79 -1.99 2.91
N PHE A 57 -13.71 -0.72 2.49
CA PHE A 57 -14.86 0.06 2.05
C PHE A 57 -14.81 0.26 0.53
N ALA A 58 -15.76 -0.31 -0.19
CA ALA A 58 -15.82 -0.26 -1.64
C ALA A 58 -17.25 0.06 -2.14
N GLY A 59 -17.32 0.55 -3.35
CA GLY A 59 -18.56 0.88 -4.04
C GLY A 59 -18.47 0.55 -5.53
N VAL A 60 -19.49 0.89 -6.29
CA VAL A 60 -19.53 0.74 -7.74
C VAL A 60 -18.91 1.98 -8.39
N HIS A 61 -17.85 1.79 -9.18
CA HIS A 61 -17.28 2.89 -9.96
C HIS A 61 -18.31 3.37 -11.00
N PRO A 62 -18.60 4.68 -11.08
CA PRO A 62 -19.73 5.20 -11.85
C PRO A 62 -19.60 4.96 -13.36
N GLU A 63 -18.40 5.17 -13.90
CA GLU A 63 -18.14 5.05 -15.33
C GLU A 63 -17.84 3.61 -15.75
N ARG A 64 -17.04 2.91 -14.95
CA ARG A 64 -16.56 1.56 -15.30
C ARG A 64 -17.54 0.47 -14.86
N ARG A 65 -18.46 0.77 -13.94
CA ARG A 65 -19.47 -0.17 -13.42
C ARG A 65 -18.88 -1.42 -12.79
N ILE A 66 -17.70 -1.28 -12.22
CA ILE A 66 -16.96 -2.32 -11.50
C ILE A 66 -16.93 -2.00 -10.01
N GLU A 67 -16.66 -3.00 -9.18
CA GLU A 67 -16.34 -2.79 -7.77
C GLU A 67 -15.00 -2.08 -7.66
N ALA A 68 -14.92 -1.03 -6.85
CA ALA A 68 -13.74 -0.21 -6.64
C ALA A 68 -13.67 0.32 -5.20
N ALA A 69 -12.48 0.68 -4.72
CA ALA A 69 -12.37 1.44 -3.48
C ALA A 69 -13.18 2.74 -3.57
N ALA A 70 -13.91 3.05 -2.52
CA ALA A 70 -14.78 4.22 -2.47
C ALA A 70 -14.30 5.22 -1.40
N TYR A 71 -14.68 6.47 -1.58
CA TYR A 71 -14.41 7.52 -0.60
C TYR A 71 -15.48 7.54 0.49
N VAL A 72 -15.06 7.97 1.67
CA VAL A 72 -15.94 8.35 2.77
C VAL A 72 -15.82 9.83 3.04
N PRO A 73 -16.85 10.48 3.64
CA PRO A 73 -16.75 11.87 4.07
C PRO A 73 -15.50 12.13 4.92
N TYR A 74 -14.80 13.23 4.62
CA TYR A 74 -13.55 13.57 5.32
C TYR A 74 -13.84 13.95 6.77
N PRO A 75 -13.21 13.30 7.76
CA PRO A 75 -13.66 13.41 9.14
C PRO A 75 -13.00 14.51 9.97
N LEU A 76 -11.96 15.19 9.47
CA LEU A 76 -11.14 16.13 10.22
C LEU A 76 -11.14 17.55 9.63
N ALA A 77 -12.17 17.92 8.86
CA ALA A 77 -12.24 19.25 8.31
C ALA A 77 -12.44 20.29 9.42
N LEU A 78 -11.78 21.45 9.26
CA LEU A 78 -11.86 22.59 10.16
C LEU A 78 -11.88 23.88 9.35
N ASP A 79 -12.89 24.70 9.55
CA ASP A 79 -12.96 26.02 8.98
C ASP A 79 -12.62 27.08 10.03
N ILE A 80 -11.87 28.10 9.65
CA ILE A 80 -11.43 29.20 10.52
C ILE A 80 -12.07 30.48 10.03
N GLY A 81 -12.68 31.23 10.95
CA GLY A 81 -13.32 32.49 10.65
C GLY A 81 -12.87 33.65 11.55
N VAL A 82 -12.86 34.84 10.99
CA VAL A 82 -12.69 36.12 11.71
C VAL A 82 -13.73 37.10 11.18
N GLY A 83 -14.55 37.68 12.06
CA GLY A 83 -15.70 38.47 11.61
C GLY A 83 -16.62 37.64 10.72
N GLU A 84 -16.86 38.11 9.50
CA GLU A 84 -17.69 37.42 8.49
C GLU A 84 -16.85 36.64 7.45
N ALA A 85 -15.52 36.73 7.53
CA ALA A 85 -14.64 36.03 6.60
C ALA A 85 -14.30 34.64 7.12
N TRP A 86 -14.39 33.63 6.22
CA TRP A 86 -14.10 32.23 6.48
C TRP A 86 -13.05 31.71 5.52
N LEU A 87 -12.17 30.83 5.99
CA LEU A 87 -11.16 30.16 5.17
C LEU A 87 -11.81 29.43 3.99
N SER A 88 -12.92 28.72 4.20
CA SER A 88 -13.64 27.99 3.14
C SER A 88 -14.11 28.90 2.00
N HIS A 89 -14.43 30.16 2.30
CA HIS A 89 -14.82 31.15 1.30
C HIS A 89 -13.64 31.86 0.64
N GLN A 90 -12.47 31.83 1.29
CA GLN A 90 -11.26 32.51 0.85
C GLN A 90 -10.03 31.60 0.90
N PRO A 91 -10.04 30.43 0.24
CA PRO A 91 -8.93 29.47 0.29
C PRO A 91 -7.62 30.05 -0.27
N TRP A 92 -7.71 31.08 -1.11
CA TRP A 92 -6.55 31.84 -1.62
C TRP A 92 -5.87 32.72 -0.59
N ALA A 93 -6.48 32.92 0.60
CA ALA A 93 -5.90 33.68 1.70
C ALA A 93 -4.78 32.92 2.44
N VAL A 94 -4.56 31.66 2.10
CA VAL A 94 -3.45 30.84 2.61
C VAL A 94 -2.17 31.20 1.86
N ASP A 95 -1.12 31.50 2.63
CA ASP A 95 0.22 31.76 2.10
C ASP A 95 1.28 31.02 2.94
N ASP A 96 2.51 30.93 2.41
CA ASP A 96 3.67 30.36 3.08
C ASP A 96 3.44 28.89 3.56
N LEU A 97 2.71 28.07 2.79
CA LEU A 97 2.46 26.68 3.17
C LEU A 97 3.74 25.86 3.13
N GLU A 98 4.09 25.31 4.29
CA GLU A 98 5.14 24.32 4.47
C GLU A 98 4.54 23.02 5.03
N GLN A 99 4.97 21.89 4.49
CA GLN A 99 4.57 20.57 5.00
C GLN A 99 5.80 19.73 5.28
N ALA A 100 5.82 19.10 6.45
CA ALA A 100 6.85 18.17 6.87
C ALA A 100 6.21 16.86 7.33
N TYR A 101 6.65 15.74 6.75
CA TYR A 101 6.19 14.43 7.15
C TYR A 101 7.29 13.72 7.95
N ASP A 102 7.07 13.53 9.23
CA ASP A 102 7.97 12.80 10.10
C ASP A 102 7.71 11.29 9.98
N PHE A 103 8.56 10.61 9.22
CA PHE A 103 8.46 9.17 9.03
C PHE A 103 8.70 8.36 10.31
N SER A 104 9.41 8.94 11.28
CA SER A 104 9.68 8.26 12.56
C SER A 104 8.45 8.14 13.45
N THR A 105 7.45 9.00 13.24
CA THR A 105 6.23 9.09 14.04
C THR A 105 4.95 8.93 13.24
N GLY A 106 5.05 9.00 11.89
CA GLY A 106 3.88 8.99 11.01
C GLY A 106 3.02 10.25 11.12
N GLU A 107 3.61 11.38 11.53
CA GLU A 107 2.93 12.65 11.72
C GLU A 107 3.20 13.61 10.56
N LEU A 108 2.15 14.19 10.00
CA LEU A 108 2.24 15.26 9.03
C LEU A 108 2.02 16.59 9.75
N THR A 109 3.01 17.50 9.67
CA THR A 109 2.88 18.87 10.15
C THR A 109 2.74 19.81 8.96
N SER A 110 1.68 20.61 8.94
CA SER A 110 1.45 21.69 7.97
C SER A 110 1.50 23.03 8.68
N ARG A 111 2.28 23.98 8.17
CA ARG A 111 2.38 25.34 8.69
C ARG A 111 2.05 26.33 7.58
N PHE A 112 1.23 27.30 7.87
CA PHE A 112 0.88 28.33 6.90
C PHE A 112 0.42 29.62 7.61
N SER A 113 0.40 30.71 6.86
CA SER A 113 -0.27 31.93 7.29
C SER A 113 -1.60 32.10 6.57
N LEU A 114 -2.59 32.65 7.28
CA LEU A 114 -3.93 32.90 6.77
C LEU A 114 -4.28 34.35 7.07
N GLU A 115 -4.68 35.12 6.06
CA GLU A 115 -5.09 36.49 6.25
C GLU A 115 -6.60 36.68 6.09
N LEU A 116 -7.29 36.95 7.18
CA LEU A 116 -8.74 37.20 7.22
C LEU A 116 -9.04 38.58 7.85
N MET A 117 -9.81 39.40 7.17
CA MET A 117 -10.21 40.75 7.65
C MET A 117 -9.02 41.61 8.09
N GLY A 118 -7.88 41.51 7.39
CA GLY A 118 -6.66 42.23 7.75
C GLY A 118 -5.99 41.75 9.05
N ASN A 119 -6.34 40.59 9.53
CA ASN A 119 -5.70 39.91 10.64
C ASN A 119 -4.92 38.69 10.11
N ARG A 120 -3.62 38.64 10.37
CA ARG A 120 -2.76 37.51 10.02
C ARG A 120 -2.79 36.47 11.13
N LEU A 121 -3.20 35.28 10.77
CA LEU A 121 -3.18 34.11 11.63
C LEU A 121 -2.02 33.18 11.19
N LEU A 122 -1.22 32.73 12.15
CA LEU A 122 -0.23 31.68 11.93
C LEU A 122 -0.86 30.35 12.38
N VAL A 123 -0.90 29.41 11.48
CA VAL A 123 -1.59 28.13 11.70
C VAL A 123 -0.59 26.98 11.59
N GLU A 124 -0.58 26.11 12.61
CA GLU A 124 0.11 24.83 12.60
C GLU A 124 -0.90 23.71 12.75
N VAL A 125 -0.82 22.71 11.89
CA VAL A 125 -1.71 21.55 11.88
C VAL A 125 -0.88 20.28 11.96
N ILE A 126 -1.12 19.44 12.96
CA ILE A 126 -0.54 18.12 13.08
C ILE A 126 -1.64 17.10 12.79
N THR A 127 -1.44 16.26 11.77
CA THR A 127 -2.40 15.23 11.36
C THR A 127 -1.73 13.85 11.40
N LEU A 128 -2.41 12.86 11.96
CA LEU A 128 -1.93 11.47 12.00
C LEU A 128 -3.08 10.46 11.90
N ALA A 129 -2.77 9.30 11.35
CA ALA A 129 -3.59 8.11 11.41
C ALA A 129 -2.98 7.16 12.45
N SER A 130 -3.72 6.84 13.51
CA SER A 130 -3.18 6.11 14.67
C SER A 130 -2.90 4.64 14.33
N ARG A 131 -1.69 4.17 14.59
CA ARG A 131 -1.37 2.72 14.50
C ARG A 131 -1.82 1.94 15.72
N SER A 132 -1.77 2.55 16.91
CA SER A 132 -2.22 1.89 18.14
C SER A 132 -3.74 1.72 18.20
N HIS A 133 -4.49 2.62 17.55
CA HIS A 133 -5.95 2.60 17.45
C HIS A 133 -6.34 2.80 15.98
N PRO A 134 -6.22 1.77 15.12
CA PRO A 134 -6.18 1.94 13.67
C PRO A 134 -7.45 2.53 13.05
N ALA A 135 -8.59 2.47 13.73
CA ALA A 135 -9.81 3.16 13.28
C ALA A 135 -9.80 4.66 13.56
N LEU A 136 -8.85 5.18 14.37
CA LEU A 136 -8.78 6.58 14.76
C LEU A 136 -7.84 7.39 13.87
N VAL A 137 -8.30 8.56 13.48
CA VAL A 137 -7.51 9.65 12.89
C VAL A 137 -7.60 10.88 13.76
N LEU A 138 -6.49 11.61 13.86
CA LEU A 138 -6.35 12.71 14.80
C LEU A 138 -5.79 13.95 14.12
N GLN A 139 -6.28 15.12 14.54
CA GLN A 139 -5.75 16.42 14.10
C GLN A 139 -5.71 17.39 15.29
N GLU A 140 -4.57 18.07 15.45
CA GLU A 140 -4.43 19.21 16.36
C GLU A 140 -4.08 20.44 15.53
N THR A 141 -4.85 21.49 15.72
CA THR A 141 -4.63 22.78 15.06
C THR A 141 -4.34 23.85 16.11
N THR A 142 -3.20 24.52 15.97
CA THR A 142 -2.79 25.66 16.78
C THR A 142 -2.83 26.92 15.93
N ILE A 143 -3.53 27.95 16.40
CA ILE A 143 -3.73 29.21 15.71
C ILE A 143 -3.19 30.34 16.59
N ARG A 144 -2.31 31.19 16.05
CA ARG A 144 -1.85 32.41 16.69
C ARG A 144 -2.33 33.61 15.89
N SER A 145 -3.07 34.51 16.55
CA SER A 145 -3.58 35.69 15.93
C SER A 145 -2.63 36.89 16.15
N ALA A 146 -2.27 37.60 15.09
CA ALA A 146 -1.43 38.78 15.21
C ALA A 146 -2.13 39.95 15.96
N LYS A 147 -3.46 40.01 15.94
CA LYS A 147 -4.29 41.03 16.60
C LYS A 147 -5.29 40.34 17.53
N THR A 148 -5.79 41.07 18.52
CA THR A 148 -6.95 40.63 19.29
C THR A 148 -8.15 40.46 18.38
N ALA A 149 -8.77 39.30 18.37
CA ALA A 149 -9.92 38.99 17.52
C ALA A 149 -10.76 37.82 18.08
N ALA A 150 -12.05 37.85 17.79
CA ALA A 150 -12.90 36.66 17.97
C ALA A 150 -12.63 35.67 16.84
N ILE A 151 -12.00 34.56 17.16
CA ILE A 151 -11.73 33.45 16.23
C ILE A 151 -12.90 32.48 16.28
N LYS A 152 -13.55 32.29 15.15
CA LYS A 152 -14.62 31.31 14.96
C LYS A 152 -14.04 30.04 14.37
N LEU A 153 -14.38 28.89 14.95
CA LEU A 153 -13.94 27.58 14.47
C LEU A 153 -15.16 26.71 14.18
N ARG A 154 -15.13 26.00 13.05
CA ARG A 154 -16.15 25.05 12.68
C ARG A 154 -15.48 23.72 12.31
N ALA A 155 -15.45 22.78 13.27
CA ALA A 155 -15.05 21.40 13.01
C ALA A 155 -16.20 20.68 12.33
N HIS A 156 -15.97 19.98 11.21
CA HIS A 156 -17.05 19.39 10.46
C HIS A 156 -16.69 18.12 9.72
N VAL A 157 -17.74 17.30 9.46
CA VAL A 157 -17.71 16.18 8.54
C VAL A 157 -18.70 16.48 7.43
N ASP A 158 -18.20 16.75 6.22
CA ASP A 158 -19.04 17.14 5.09
C ASP A 158 -19.14 16.01 4.06
N PRO A 159 -20.34 15.46 3.82
CA PRO A 159 -20.58 14.47 2.81
C PRO A 159 -20.72 15.05 1.38
N ALA A 160 -20.72 16.38 1.22
CA ALA A 160 -20.90 17.00 -0.09
C ALA A 160 -19.79 16.59 -1.07
N GLY A 161 -20.19 16.20 -2.27
CA GLY A 161 -19.27 15.74 -3.31
C GLY A 161 -18.70 14.31 -3.14
N VAL A 162 -19.04 13.62 -2.03
CA VAL A 162 -18.66 12.22 -1.83
C VAL A 162 -19.78 11.31 -2.34
N ARG A 163 -19.44 10.35 -3.21
CA ARG A 163 -20.42 9.41 -3.75
C ARG A 163 -20.86 8.41 -2.70
N GLY A 164 -22.17 8.27 -2.59
CA GLY A 164 -22.84 7.46 -1.59
C GLY A 164 -23.97 8.24 -0.94
N ARG A 165 -24.42 7.79 0.22
CA ARG A 165 -25.46 8.47 0.99
C ARG A 165 -25.35 8.23 2.48
N GLY A 166 -25.74 9.21 3.28
CA GLY A 166 -26.00 9.04 4.70
C GLY A 166 -27.27 8.21 4.95
N ALA A 167 -27.18 7.27 5.85
CA ALA A 167 -28.33 6.44 6.27
C ALA A 167 -28.82 6.79 7.66
N ARG A 168 -27.91 7.05 8.59
CA ARG A 168 -28.20 7.43 9.98
C ARG A 168 -27.25 8.52 10.41
N HIS A 169 -27.77 9.46 11.19
CA HIS A 169 -26.98 10.47 11.88
C HIS A 169 -27.35 10.50 13.36
N ARG A 170 -26.39 10.79 14.17
CA ARG A 170 -26.59 11.13 15.57
C ARG A 170 -25.69 12.32 15.91
N THR A 171 -26.23 13.30 16.60
CA THR A 171 -25.46 14.36 17.24
C THR A 171 -25.52 14.18 18.75
N ALA A 172 -24.63 14.85 19.46
CA ALA A 172 -24.76 14.96 20.90
C ALA A 172 -26.09 15.65 21.24
N THR A 173 -26.87 15.02 22.14
CA THR A 173 -28.13 15.62 22.59
C THR A 173 -27.80 16.68 23.63
N PRO A 174 -28.25 17.95 23.48
CA PRO A 174 -28.06 18.97 24.51
C PRO A 174 -28.65 18.48 25.84
N GLY A 175 -27.80 18.49 26.89
CA GLY A 175 -28.20 18.03 28.24
C GLY A 175 -27.85 16.57 28.56
N GLU A 176 -27.19 15.84 27.67
CA GLU A 176 -26.47 14.61 28.06
C GLU A 176 -25.24 15.02 28.90
N ASP A 177 -25.15 14.46 30.11
CA ASP A 177 -23.97 14.59 30.96
C ASP A 177 -22.78 13.94 30.26
N GLU A 178 -21.92 14.69 29.63
CA GLU A 178 -20.80 14.29 28.79
C GLU A 178 -21.21 13.59 27.47
N PRO A 179 -21.36 14.33 26.37
CA PRO A 179 -21.61 13.72 25.05
C PRO A 179 -20.42 12.83 24.64
N VAL A 180 -20.70 11.59 24.30
CA VAL A 180 -19.72 10.56 23.91
C VAL A 180 -19.00 10.93 22.60
N CYS A 181 -19.66 11.70 21.73
CA CYS A 181 -19.11 12.26 20.49
C CYS A 181 -19.90 13.49 20.07
N ASP A 182 -19.31 14.32 19.23
CA ASP A 182 -20.01 15.48 18.65
C ASP A 182 -21.07 15.04 17.64
N GLY A 183 -20.81 13.98 16.89
CA GLY A 183 -21.76 13.41 15.97
C GLY A 183 -21.27 12.10 15.36
N SER A 184 -22.21 11.36 14.76
CA SER A 184 -21.92 10.14 14.04
C SER A 184 -22.76 10.02 12.77
N LEU A 185 -22.26 9.27 11.80
CA LEU A 185 -22.83 9.07 10.49
C LEU A 185 -22.66 7.61 10.07
N LEU A 186 -23.72 6.97 9.54
CA LEU A 186 -23.59 5.76 8.77
C LEU A 186 -23.58 6.12 7.29
N TRP A 187 -22.45 5.91 6.62
CA TRP A 187 -22.27 6.18 5.20
C TRP A 187 -22.41 4.89 4.39
N ILE A 188 -23.19 4.92 3.32
CA ILE A 188 -23.42 3.80 2.41
C ILE A 188 -22.77 4.15 1.07
N SER A 189 -21.91 3.25 0.55
CA SER A 189 -21.22 3.42 -0.73
C SER A 189 -22.18 3.38 -1.93
N GLU A 190 -21.73 3.91 -3.06
CA GLU A 190 -22.44 3.76 -4.34
C GLU A 190 -22.64 2.27 -4.65
N GLY A 191 -23.84 1.91 -5.11
CA GLY A 191 -24.23 0.51 -5.35
C GLY A 191 -24.53 -0.30 -4.09
N ASN A 192 -24.48 0.29 -2.90
CA ASN A 192 -24.75 -0.36 -1.59
C ASN A 192 -23.83 -1.56 -1.28
N LEU A 193 -22.61 -1.57 -1.78
CA LEU A 193 -21.69 -2.70 -1.58
C LEU A 193 -21.15 -2.76 -0.15
N SER A 194 -20.96 -1.61 0.50
CA SER A 194 -20.44 -1.54 1.86
C SER A 194 -20.96 -0.31 2.61
N THR A 195 -20.86 -0.36 3.93
CA THR A 195 -21.16 0.77 4.81
C THR A 195 -19.95 1.11 5.67
N CYS A 196 -19.82 2.39 6.06
CA CYS A 196 -18.79 2.87 6.96
C CYS A 196 -19.45 3.73 8.04
N GLY A 197 -19.14 3.42 9.30
CA GLY A 197 -19.44 4.27 10.43
C GLY A 197 -18.38 5.35 10.58
N ILE A 198 -18.81 6.59 10.75
CA ILE A 198 -17.96 7.74 11.02
C ILE A 198 -18.47 8.38 12.30
N ALA A 199 -17.58 8.64 13.26
CA ALA A 199 -17.90 9.42 14.45
C ALA A 199 -16.78 10.40 14.70
N CYS A 200 -17.09 11.56 15.28
CA CYS A 200 -16.11 12.58 15.57
C CYS A 200 -16.36 13.24 16.94
N VAL A 201 -15.30 13.69 17.54
CA VAL A 201 -15.29 14.55 18.74
C VAL A 201 -14.23 15.62 18.56
N SER A 202 -14.55 16.84 18.96
CA SER A 202 -13.61 17.96 18.98
C SER A 202 -13.58 18.62 20.36
N ARG A 203 -12.44 19.20 20.69
CA ARG A 203 -12.22 19.95 21.93
C ARG A 203 -11.38 21.18 21.64
N CYS A 204 -11.88 22.35 22.00
CA CYS A 204 -11.12 23.59 21.96
C CYS A 204 -10.67 23.93 23.39
N GLU A 205 -9.35 23.87 23.64
CA GLU A 205 -8.78 24.13 24.98
C GLU A 205 -8.90 25.59 25.43
N SER A 206 -9.03 26.49 24.45
CA SER A 206 -9.07 27.95 24.69
C SER A 206 -10.49 28.54 24.76
N ALA A 207 -11.53 27.70 24.53
CA ALA A 207 -12.91 28.14 24.66
C ALA A 207 -13.35 28.02 26.12
N GLU A 208 -13.86 29.15 26.69
CA GLU A 208 -14.63 29.07 27.93
C GLU A 208 -15.83 28.11 27.74
N GLU A 209 -16.26 27.45 28.81
CA GLU A 209 -17.31 26.43 28.80
C GLU A 209 -18.51 26.80 27.92
N GLY A 210 -18.58 26.21 26.74
CA GLY A 210 -19.69 26.40 25.83
C GLY A 210 -19.35 26.10 24.39
N LYS A 211 -19.45 24.81 24.00
CA LYS A 211 -19.67 24.49 22.59
C LYS A 211 -20.91 25.26 22.16
N SER A 212 -20.77 26.27 21.33
CA SER A 212 -21.93 26.93 20.72
C SER A 212 -22.54 25.99 19.73
N GLY A 213 -23.44 25.12 20.15
CA GLY A 213 -24.31 24.26 19.39
C GLY A 213 -23.78 23.59 18.12
N GLY A 214 -24.22 22.39 17.82
CA GLY A 214 -24.01 21.77 16.52
C GLY A 214 -25.18 22.09 15.60
N ASP A 215 -24.92 22.63 14.41
CA ASP A 215 -25.88 22.63 13.33
C ASP A 215 -25.87 21.26 12.66
N TRP A 216 -27.03 20.62 12.66
CA TRP A 216 -27.16 19.33 12.05
C TRP A 216 -28.42 19.24 11.20
N ASP A 217 -28.21 18.90 9.94
CA ASP A 217 -29.25 18.42 9.03
C ASP A 217 -28.85 16.99 8.63
N TRP A 218 -29.80 16.07 8.62
CA TRP A 218 -29.56 14.68 8.24
C TRP A 218 -29.00 14.51 6.81
N ARG A 219 -29.03 15.54 5.99
CA ARG A 219 -28.47 15.61 4.64
C ARG A 219 -27.24 16.50 4.54
N GLY A 220 -26.94 17.23 5.57
CA GLY A 220 -25.86 18.20 5.60
C GLY A 220 -24.64 17.76 6.41
N PRO A 221 -23.67 18.65 6.57
CA PRO A 221 -22.49 18.38 7.36
C PRO A 221 -22.82 18.25 8.85
N LEU A 222 -22.05 17.42 9.56
CA LEU A 222 -21.99 17.44 11.03
C LEU A 222 -21.09 18.60 11.42
N ASN A 223 -21.60 19.64 12.06
CA ASN A 223 -20.81 20.80 12.46
C ASN A 223 -20.72 20.95 13.98
N THR A 224 -19.53 21.26 14.48
CA THR A 224 -19.31 21.71 15.86
C THR A 224 -18.64 23.08 15.82
N HIS A 225 -19.25 24.06 16.47
CA HIS A 225 -18.80 25.44 16.44
C HIS A 225 -18.15 25.87 17.74
N TYR A 226 -17.11 26.68 17.63
CA TYR A 226 -16.46 27.38 18.75
C TYR A 226 -16.26 28.82 18.40
N CYS A 227 -16.33 29.71 19.42
CA CYS A 227 -15.93 31.10 19.32
C CYS A 227 -14.97 31.39 20.47
N VAL A 228 -13.80 31.91 20.15
CA VAL A 228 -12.73 32.19 21.11
C VAL A 228 -12.27 33.63 20.96
N ASP A 229 -12.36 34.40 22.03
CA ASP A 229 -11.79 35.77 22.10
C ASP A 229 -10.27 35.63 22.33
N ALA A 230 -9.51 35.64 21.25
CA ALA A 230 -8.07 35.49 21.26
C ALA A 230 -7.39 36.86 21.45
N ALA A 231 -6.57 37.02 22.48
CA ALA A 231 -5.69 38.16 22.61
C ALA A 231 -4.60 38.13 21.52
N ALA A 232 -4.01 39.29 21.22
CA ALA A 232 -2.90 39.35 20.27
C ALA A 232 -1.75 38.44 20.71
N ASN A 233 -1.26 37.59 19.80
CA ASN A 233 -0.20 36.61 19.98
C ASN A 233 -0.53 35.45 20.96
N SER A 234 -1.77 35.33 21.45
CA SER A 234 -2.20 34.13 22.19
C SER A 234 -2.43 32.96 21.26
N GLU A 235 -2.37 31.73 21.82
CA GLU A 235 -2.64 30.50 21.10
C GLU A 235 -4.08 30.06 21.31
N VAL A 236 -4.74 29.70 20.23
CA VAL A 236 -6.01 28.96 20.23
C VAL A 236 -5.73 27.55 19.72
N ARG A 237 -6.08 26.54 20.51
CA ARG A 237 -5.82 25.15 20.19
C ARG A 237 -7.12 24.36 20.13
N ILE A 238 -7.31 23.63 19.00
CA ILE A 238 -8.40 22.70 18.82
C ILE A 238 -7.88 21.32 18.45
N GLN A 239 -8.42 20.31 19.10
CA GLN A 239 -8.11 18.90 18.86
C GLN A 239 -9.35 18.20 18.30
N GLN A 240 -9.16 17.37 17.26
CA GLN A 240 -10.19 16.57 16.63
C GLN A 240 -9.76 15.11 16.66
N ILE A 241 -10.67 14.22 17.06
CA ILE A 241 -10.51 12.76 16.99
C ILE A 241 -11.70 12.22 16.22
N ALA A 242 -11.45 11.44 15.20
CA ALA A 242 -12.49 10.79 14.44
C ALA A 242 -12.21 9.30 14.27
N ALA A 243 -13.27 8.49 14.22
CA ALA A 243 -13.22 7.07 13.94
C ALA A 243 -13.90 6.75 12.62
N LEU A 244 -13.29 5.83 11.86
CA LEU A 244 -13.84 5.29 10.62
C LEU A 244 -13.81 3.76 10.70
N VAL A 245 -14.99 3.15 10.66
CA VAL A 245 -15.15 1.70 10.80
C VAL A 245 -15.94 1.15 9.62
N PRO A 246 -15.36 0.30 8.77
CA PRO A 246 -16.08 -0.33 7.67
C PRO A 246 -16.90 -1.54 8.15
N SER A 247 -18.00 -1.82 7.46
CA SER A 247 -18.91 -2.95 7.79
C SER A 247 -18.26 -4.33 7.73
N VAL A 248 -17.16 -4.47 7.02
CA VAL A 248 -16.40 -5.72 6.98
C VAL A 248 -15.68 -6.02 8.32
N ILE A 249 -15.49 -5.00 9.16
CA ILE A 249 -14.93 -5.16 10.51
C ILE A 249 -16.04 -5.37 11.56
N HIS A 250 -17.16 -4.64 11.43
CA HIS A 250 -18.21 -4.67 12.44
C HIS A 250 -19.59 -4.51 11.80
N GLU A 251 -20.58 -5.32 12.23
CA GLU A 251 -21.96 -5.34 11.68
C GLU A 251 -22.72 -4.01 11.89
N ARG A 252 -22.38 -3.29 12.95
CA ARG A 252 -22.95 -1.97 13.30
C ARG A 252 -21.83 -0.94 13.33
N PRO A 253 -21.32 -0.54 12.17
CA PRO A 253 -20.08 0.24 12.09
C PRO A 253 -20.21 1.66 12.67
N ASP A 254 -21.38 2.28 12.60
CA ASP A 254 -21.66 3.58 13.21
C ASP A 254 -21.60 3.55 14.74
N GLU A 255 -22.14 2.51 15.37
CA GLU A 255 -22.08 2.36 16.82
C GLU A 255 -20.65 2.01 17.28
N GLU A 256 -19.94 1.19 16.51
CA GLU A 256 -18.54 0.90 16.78
C GLU A 256 -17.68 2.16 16.63
N ALA A 257 -17.92 3.00 15.61
CA ALA A 257 -17.22 4.27 15.46
C ALA A 257 -17.43 5.19 16.68
N VAL A 258 -18.66 5.27 17.21
CA VAL A 258 -18.95 6.02 18.45
C VAL A 258 -18.17 5.45 19.64
N ARG A 259 -18.13 4.12 19.80
CA ARG A 259 -17.36 3.50 20.88
C ARG A 259 -15.86 3.81 20.80
N ARG A 260 -15.29 3.78 19.57
CA ARG A 260 -13.87 4.09 19.34
C ARG A 260 -13.54 5.55 19.59
N VAL A 261 -14.40 6.47 19.18
CA VAL A 261 -14.23 7.90 19.49
C VAL A 261 -14.32 8.16 20.98
N ALA A 262 -15.30 7.55 21.67
CA ALA A 262 -15.44 7.68 23.11
C ALA A 262 -14.20 7.17 23.89
N GLU A 263 -13.65 6.03 23.47
CA GLU A 263 -12.39 5.52 24.00
C GLU A 263 -11.24 6.49 23.74
N GLY A 264 -11.13 7.02 22.50
CA GLY A 264 -10.13 8.00 22.12
C GLY A 264 -10.25 9.31 22.90
N ALA A 265 -11.47 9.83 23.08
CA ALA A 265 -11.74 11.03 23.87
C ALA A 265 -11.33 10.87 25.34
N ARG A 266 -11.56 9.69 25.93
CA ARG A 266 -11.16 9.38 27.31
C ARG A 266 -9.64 9.29 27.47
N LEU A 267 -8.92 8.71 26.49
CA LEU A 267 -7.47 8.68 26.48
C LEU A 267 -6.88 10.09 26.26
N GLY A 268 -7.54 10.88 25.43
CA GLY A 268 -7.12 12.20 25.03
C GLY A 268 -6.07 12.19 23.91
N PHE A 269 -5.96 13.33 23.21
CA PHE A 269 -5.12 13.49 22.05
C PHE A 269 -3.65 13.16 22.33
N GLN A 270 -3.09 13.67 23.41
CA GLN A 270 -1.66 13.53 23.71
C GLN A 270 -1.26 12.07 24.03
N GLU A 271 -2.11 11.33 24.73
CA GLU A 271 -1.81 9.91 25.00
C GLU A 271 -1.95 9.07 23.73
N LEU A 272 -2.97 9.30 22.89
CA LEU A 272 -3.10 8.63 21.59
C LEU A 272 -1.89 8.91 20.69
N ARG A 273 -1.42 10.16 20.65
CA ARG A 273 -0.22 10.55 19.90
C ARG A 273 1.02 9.81 20.41
N LYS A 274 1.21 9.75 21.72
CA LYS A 274 2.32 9.03 22.35
C LYS A 274 2.28 7.53 22.05
N LEU A 275 1.10 6.91 22.12
CA LEU A 275 0.92 5.49 21.77
C LEU A 275 1.23 5.25 20.27
N ASN A 276 0.79 6.13 19.38
CA ASN A 276 1.15 6.06 17.95
C ASN A 276 2.66 6.16 17.73
N GLN A 277 3.33 7.08 18.39
CA GLN A 277 4.79 7.24 18.32
C GLN A 277 5.53 5.99 18.83
N ALA A 278 4.99 5.32 19.86
CA ALA A 278 5.56 4.09 20.38
C ALA A 278 5.47 2.94 19.37
N GLU A 279 4.33 2.79 18.67
CA GLU A 279 4.14 1.78 17.61
C GLU A 279 5.11 2.03 16.43
N TRP A 280 5.22 3.27 15.96
CA TRP A 280 6.18 3.60 14.91
C TRP A 280 7.62 3.35 15.35
N LYS A 281 7.97 3.74 16.57
CA LYS A 281 9.30 3.48 17.12
C LYS A 281 9.63 1.99 17.18
N ASP A 282 8.66 1.14 17.50
CA ASP A 282 8.86 -0.31 17.50
C ASP A 282 9.08 -0.84 16.08
N LEU A 283 8.30 -0.41 15.09
CA LEU A 283 8.50 -0.76 13.68
C LEU A 283 9.90 -0.35 13.18
N TRP A 284 10.35 0.88 13.51
CA TRP A 284 11.65 1.39 13.09
C TRP A 284 12.85 0.62 13.68
N ARG A 285 12.64 -0.26 14.66
CA ARG A 285 13.69 -1.19 15.13
C ARG A 285 14.12 -2.18 14.04
N SER A 286 13.24 -2.45 13.09
CA SER A 286 13.51 -3.31 11.92
C SER A 286 14.01 -2.52 10.70
N ARG A 287 14.49 -1.28 10.90
CA ARG A 287 15.02 -0.42 9.83
C ARG A 287 16.16 -1.09 9.07
N ILE A 288 16.11 -1.05 7.75
CA ILE A 288 17.20 -1.49 6.89
C ILE A 288 18.25 -0.38 6.83
N VAL A 289 19.47 -0.68 7.30
CA VAL A 289 20.61 0.25 7.26
C VAL A 289 21.59 -0.22 6.19
N ILE A 290 21.96 0.69 5.28
CA ILE A 290 22.92 0.42 4.21
C ILE A 290 24.27 1.01 4.61
N GLU A 291 25.20 0.16 5.03
CA GLU A 291 26.55 0.61 5.39
C GLU A 291 27.32 1.11 4.16
N GLY A 292 27.94 2.28 4.29
CA GLY A 292 28.71 2.90 3.22
C GLY A 292 27.89 3.48 2.07
N ALA A 293 26.55 3.47 2.16
CA ALA A 293 25.71 4.11 1.16
C ALA A 293 25.75 5.64 1.27
N ARG A 294 25.49 6.31 0.14
CA ARG A 294 25.22 7.75 0.16
C ARG A 294 23.93 8.02 0.93
N ALA A 295 23.85 9.16 1.63
CA ALA A 295 22.67 9.52 2.43
C ALA A 295 21.35 9.50 1.63
N GLU A 296 21.39 9.79 0.33
CA GLU A 296 20.22 9.73 -0.55
C GLU A 296 19.67 8.30 -0.72
N HIS A 297 20.53 7.28 -0.79
CA HIS A 297 20.11 5.88 -0.87
C HIS A 297 19.45 5.43 0.44
N GLN A 298 20.01 5.82 1.58
CA GLN A 298 19.40 5.53 2.87
C GLN A 298 18.01 6.19 3.00
N ARG A 299 17.89 7.47 2.59
CA ARG A 299 16.59 8.16 2.60
C ARG A 299 15.55 7.46 1.71
N LEU A 300 15.96 6.95 0.55
CA LEU A 300 15.07 6.20 -0.34
C LEU A 300 14.57 4.92 0.31
N VAL A 301 15.47 4.17 0.97
CA VAL A 301 15.11 2.93 1.69
C VAL A 301 14.22 3.24 2.89
N ASP A 302 14.51 4.30 3.65
CA ASP A 302 13.67 4.73 4.77
C ASP A 302 12.27 5.15 4.29
N ALA A 303 12.17 5.86 3.16
CA ALA A 303 10.88 6.22 2.57
C ALA A 303 10.11 4.98 2.11
N ALA A 304 10.77 4.03 1.44
CA ALA A 304 10.15 2.78 1.02
C ALA A 304 9.66 1.96 2.22
N PHE A 305 10.48 1.87 3.28
CA PHE A 305 10.10 1.24 4.54
C PHE A 305 8.86 1.91 5.14
N PHE A 306 8.87 3.24 5.25
CA PHE A 306 7.74 4.01 5.80
C PHE A 306 6.46 3.78 5.01
N TYR A 307 6.47 3.98 3.68
CA TYR A 307 5.27 3.85 2.85
C TYR A 307 4.73 2.43 2.79
N LEU A 308 5.59 1.41 2.77
CA LEU A 308 5.15 0.02 2.87
C LEU A 308 4.43 -0.22 4.19
N ASN A 309 5.02 0.20 5.32
CA ASN A 309 4.44 -0.01 6.64
C ASN A 309 3.20 0.86 6.91
N SER A 310 3.09 2.06 6.32
CA SER A 310 1.89 2.89 6.41
C SER A 310 0.72 2.38 5.57
N SER A 311 0.99 1.52 4.58
CA SER A 311 -0.04 0.96 3.68
C SER A 311 -0.69 -0.32 4.19
N VAL A 312 -0.18 -0.90 5.28
CA VAL A 312 -0.65 -2.18 5.84
C VAL A 312 -0.77 -2.13 7.36
N HIS A 313 -1.71 -2.90 7.88
CA HIS A 313 -1.90 -3.10 9.32
C HIS A 313 -2.47 -4.49 9.59
N THR A 314 -2.21 -5.04 10.76
CA THR A 314 -2.79 -6.33 11.19
C THR A 314 -4.31 -6.32 11.25
N ALA A 315 -4.90 -5.15 11.50
CA ALA A 315 -6.35 -4.93 11.52
C ALA A 315 -6.95 -4.62 10.15
N SER A 316 -6.17 -4.59 9.07
CA SER A 316 -6.68 -4.32 7.72
C SER A 316 -7.55 -5.49 7.24
N PRO A 317 -8.85 -5.28 6.94
CA PRO A 317 -9.75 -6.36 6.59
C PRO A 317 -9.61 -6.83 5.13
N ALA A 318 -9.01 -6.01 4.27
CA ALA A 318 -8.69 -6.33 2.89
C ALA A 318 -7.20 -6.11 2.63
N ALA A 319 -6.68 -6.62 1.51
CA ALA A 319 -5.34 -6.28 1.09
C ALA A 319 -5.27 -4.81 0.62
N THR A 320 -4.06 -4.28 0.51
CA THR A 320 -3.84 -2.93 0.00
C THR A 320 -3.71 -2.93 -1.52
N SER A 321 -3.96 -1.79 -2.16
CA SER A 321 -3.60 -1.58 -3.57
C SER A 321 -2.11 -1.29 -3.71
N ILE A 322 -1.60 -1.25 -4.94
CA ILE A 322 -0.19 -0.88 -5.21
C ILE A 322 0.16 0.54 -4.77
N PHE A 323 -0.83 1.40 -4.57
CA PHE A 323 -0.68 2.75 -4.04
C PHE A 323 -1.07 2.86 -2.56
N GLY A 324 -1.21 1.75 -1.86
CA GLY A 324 -1.73 1.74 -0.50
C GLY A 324 -3.19 2.24 -0.48
N LEU A 325 -3.49 3.13 0.46
CA LEU A 325 -4.80 3.81 0.55
C LEU A 325 -4.77 5.22 -0.05
N ALA A 326 -3.74 5.55 -0.82
CA ALA A 326 -3.64 6.80 -1.53
C ALA A 326 -4.53 6.82 -2.78
N SER A 327 -5.07 7.99 -3.10
CA SER A 327 -5.84 8.21 -4.32
C SER A 327 -5.56 9.61 -4.84
N TRP A 328 -5.25 9.70 -6.13
CA TRP A 328 -5.03 10.95 -6.84
C TRP A 328 -5.98 11.08 -8.03
N PRO A 329 -6.71 12.17 -8.16
CA PRO A 329 -7.70 12.34 -9.23
C PRO A 329 -7.16 12.17 -10.64
N ASN A 330 -5.93 12.63 -10.85
CA ASN A 330 -5.28 12.63 -12.16
C ASN A 330 -4.26 11.50 -12.32
N TYR A 331 -4.26 10.53 -11.42
CA TYR A 331 -3.33 9.43 -11.43
C TYR A 331 -4.04 8.08 -11.56
N HIS A 332 -3.45 7.15 -12.30
CA HIS A 332 -3.98 5.81 -12.45
C HIS A 332 -3.78 5.01 -11.17
N TYR A 333 -4.82 4.86 -10.35
CA TYR A 333 -4.78 4.21 -9.04
C TYR A 333 -5.36 2.79 -9.05
N TYR A 334 -5.59 2.23 -10.23
CA TYR A 334 -6.18 0.90 -10.42
C TYR A 334 -7.42 0.65 -9.56
N TYR A 335 -8.26 1.67 -9.37
CA TYR A 335 -9.55 1.57 -8.66
C TYR A 335 -9.45 1.00 -7.22
N GLY A 336 -8.25 0.98 -6.64
CA GLY A 336 -7.99 0.35 -5.34
C GLY A 336 -7.97 -1.18 -5.38
N HIS A 337 -7.87 -1.78 -6.57
CA HIS A 337 -7.78 -3.22 -6.76
C HIS A 337 -6.48 -3.80 -6.21
N VAL A 338 -6.53 -5.07 -5.82
CA VAL A 338 -5.38 -5.83 -5.33
C VAL A 338 -4.74 -6.57 -6.50
N MET A 339 -3.50 -6.19 -6.82
CA MET A 339 -2.74 -6.75 -7.91
C MET A 339 -1.63 -7.68 -7.40
N TRP A 340 -1.01 -8.43 -8.28
CA TRP A 340 0.06 -9.39 -7.98
C TRP A 340 1.32 -8.77 -7.35
N ASP A 341 1.49 -7.46 -7.51
CA ASP A 341 2.58 -6.68 -6.88
C ASP A 341 2.61 -6.83 -5.37
N ILE A 342 1.44 -6.99 -4.77
CA ILE A 342 1.32 -7.16 -3.32
C ILE A 342 2.00 -8.46 -2.89
N GLU A 343 1.74 -9.56 -3.57
CA GLU A 343 2.33 -10.86 -3.26
C GLU A 343 3.78 -10.98 -3.73
N ALA A 344 4.13 -10.31 -4.84
CA ALA A 344 5.49 -10.37 -5.37
C ALA A 344 6.48 -9.50 -4.60
N PHE A 345 6.08 -8.30 -4.19
CA PHE A 345 6.99 -7.27 -3.68
C PHE A 345 6.69 -6.80 -2.26
N CYS A 346 5.42 -6.78 -1.81
CA CYS A 346 5.06 -6.29 -0.48
C CYS A 346 5.09 -7.40 0.58
N VAL A 347 4.52 -8.57 0.28
CA VAL A 347 4.46 -9.70 1.24
C VAL A 347 5.86 -10.18 1.64
N PRO A 348 6.85 -10.40 0.74
CA PRO A 348 8.14 -10.92 1.15
C PRO A 348 8.84 -10.10 2.23
N PRO A 349 9.05 -8.78 2.12
CA PRO A 349 9.66 -8.00 3.20
C PRO A 349 8.78 -7.91 4.45
N LEU A 350 7.43 -7.87 4.30
CA LEU A 350 6.52 -7.79 5.45
C LEU A 350 6.55 -9.05 6.32
N ILE A 351 6.84 -10.21 5.76
CA ILE A 351 7.01 -11.45 6.55
C ILE A 351 8.07 -11.25 7.64
N PHE A 352 9.11 -10.44 7.37
CA PHE A 352 10.17 -10.16 8.32
C PHE A 352 9.88 -8.96 9.24
N PHE A 353 9.19 -7.93 8.72
CA PHE A 353 8.95 -6.68 9.46
C PHE A 353 7.65 -6.71 10.27
N GLN A 354 6.58 -7.25 9.67
CA GLN A 354 5.24 -7.31 10.22
C GLN A 354 4.54 -8.60 9.77
N PRO A 355 4.90 -9.79 10.30
CA PRO A 355 4.34 -11.06 9.84
C PRO A 355 2.82 -11.13 9.93
N ASP A 356 2.21 -10.51 10.94
CA ASP A 356 0.75 -10.49 11.08
C ASP A 356 0.08 -9.61 10.00
N ALA A 357 0.72 -8.51 9.60
CA ALA A 357 0.26 -7.70 8.49
C ALA A 357 0.42 -8.44 7.14
N ALA A 358 1.55 -9.12 6.93
CA ALA A 358 1.72 -10.01 5.77
C ALA A 358 0.62 -11.06 5.72
N ARG A 359 0.27 -11.66 6.87
CA ARG A 359 -0.82 -12.61 6.97
C ARG A 359 -2.17 -12.01 6.60
N SER A 360 -2.48 -10.79 7.03
CA SER A 360 -3.73 -10.11 6.68
C SER A 360 -3.89 -9.92 5.17
N LEU A 361 -2.79 -9.62 4.45
CA LEU A 361 -2.78 -9.54 2.99
C LEU A 361 -3.07 -10.91 2.34
N LEU A 362 -2.47 -11.99 2.85
CA LEU A 362 -2.72 -13.35 2.36
C LEU A 362 -4.15 -13.82 2.68
N ASP A 363 -4.68 -13.45 3.83
CA ASP A 363 -6.06 -13.79 4.22
C ASP A 363 -7.10 -13.17 3.25
N PHE A 364 -6.82 -12.04 2.63
CA PHE A 364 -7.65 -11.52 1.54
C PHE A 364 -7.75 -12.51 0.37
N ARG A 365 -6.61 -13.01 -0.13
CA ARG A 365 -6.60 -14.01 -1.21
C ARG A 365 -7.28 -15.31 -0.78
N ARG A 366 -7.09 -15.74 0.46
CA ARG A 366 -7.75 -16.92 1.03
C ARG A 366 -9.28 -16.78 1.00
N ARG A 367 -9.81 -15.62 1.40
CA ARG A 367 -11.26 -15.35 1.31
C ARG A 367 -11.76 -15.31 -0.13
N GLY A 368 -10.96 -14.85 -1.07
CA GLY A 368 -11.25 -14.81 -2.51
C GLY A 368 -11.12 -16.14 -3.24
N MET A 369 -10.79 -17.26 -2.57
CA MET A 369 -10.54 -18.56 -3.24
C MET A 369 -11.73 -19.07 -4.05
N GLU A 370 -12.97 -18.90 -3.58
CA GLU A 370 -14.15 -19.34 -4.34
C GLU A 370 -14.36 -18.50 -5.61
N ALA A 371 -14.07 -17.19 -5.55
CA ALA A 371 -14.05 -16.35 -6.75
C ALA A 371 -12.97 -16.82 -7.73
N ALA A 372 -11.78 -17.15 -7.24
CA ALA A 372 -10.66 -17.63 -8.07
C ALA A 372 -10.93 -19.02 -8.68
N LYS A 373 -11.60 -19.92 -7.96
CA LYS A 373 -12.08 -21.21 -8.53
C LYS A 373 -13.13 -20.99 -9.62
N SER A 374 -14.05 -20.05 -9.39
CA SER A 374 -15.07 -19.70 -10.38
C SER A 374 -14.44 -19.08 -11.61
N TYR A 375 -13.42 -18.26 -11.42
CA TYR A 375 -12.66 -17.66 -12.53
C TYR A 375 -11.92 -18.72 -13.37
N ALA A 376 -11.26 -19.72 -12.76
CA ALA A 376 -10.67 -20.83 -13.47
C ALA A 376 -11.71 -21.59 -14.32
N ARG A 377 -12.89 -21.89 -13.72
CA ARG A 377 -13.98 -22.60 -14.43
C ARG A 377 -14.54 -21.83 -15.65
N LEU A 378 -14.52 -20.50 -15.65
CA LEU A 378 -14.92 -19.71 -16.82
C LEU A 378 -14.07 -19.99 -18.06
N PHE A 379 -12.82 -20.41 -17.85
CA PHE A 379 -11.90 -20.81 -18.93
C PHE A 379 -11.81 -22.33 -19.12
N GLY A 380 -12.73 -23.11 -18.51
CA GLY A 380 -12.69 -24.57 -18.60
C GLY A 380 -11.47 -25.20 -17.91
N ARG A 381 -10.91 -24.54 -16.87
CA ARG A 381 -9.72 -24.95 -16.14
C ARG A 381 -10.09 -25.50 -14.76
N ASP A 382 -9.29 -26.44 -14.29
CA ASP A 382 -9.37 -26.96 -12.93
C ASP A 382 -8.69 -26.02 -11.92
N GLY A 383 -8.84 -26.28 -10.64
CA GLY A 383 -8.08 -25.64 -9.56
C GLY A 383 -8.45 -24.18 -9.30
N ILE A 384 -7.42 -23.34 -9.11
CA ILE A 384 -7.57 -21.94 -8.65
C ILE A 384 -6.78 -21.00 -9.56
N GLN A 385 -7.47 -20.08 -10.21
CA GLN A 385 -6.87 -18.97 -10.98
C GLN A 385 -7.24 -17.66 -10.31
N PHE A 386 -6.25 -17.00 -9.70
CA PHE A 386 -6.46 -15.68 -9.11
C PHE A 386 -6.58 -14.61 -10.19
N PRO A 387 -7.45 -13.60 -9.98
CA PRO A 387 -7.65 -12.51 -10.95
C PRO A 387 -6.45 -11.57 -11.00
N TRP A 388 -6.28 -10.91 -12.15
CA TRP A 388 -5.24 -9.92 -12.34
C TRP A 388 -5.48 -8.68 -11.47
N GLU A 389 -6.65 -8.06 -11.58
CA GLU A 389 -7.10 -6.98 -10.70
C GLU A 389 -8.22 -7.51 -9.79
N ALA A 390 -7.88 -7.94 -8.58
CA ALA A 390 -8.89 -8.41 -7.65
C ALA A 390 -9.66 -7.24 -7.02
N ALA A 391 -10.98 -7.28 -7.13
CA ALA A 391 -11.87 -6.33 -6.47
C ALA A 391 -11.69 -6.35 -4.93
N PRO A 392 -11.74 -5.19 -4.24
CA PRO A 392 -11.31 -5.08 -2.85
C PRO A 392 -12.19 -5.83 -1.82
N LEU A 393 -13.45 -6.11 -2.12
CA LEU A 393 -14.33 -6.89 -1.25
C LEU A 393 -14.55 -8.31 -1.76
N SER A 394 -15.02 -8.44 -3.01
CA SER A 394 -15.40 -9.74 -3.57
C SER A 394 -14.21 -10.61 -3.97
N GLY A 395 -13.05 -10.01 -4.22
CA GLY A 395 -11.89 -10.71 -4.76
C GLY A 395 -12.07 -11.23 -6.19
N GLN A 396 -13.14 -10.81 -6.89
CA GLN A 396 -13.40 -11.16 -8.28
C GLN A 396 -12.52 -10.37 -9.24
N GLU A 397 -12.38 -10.86 -10.49
CA GLU A 397 -11.73 -10.12 -11.56
C GLU A 397 -12.52 -8.83 -11.87
N ALA A 398 -11.85 -7.69 -11.79
CA ALA A 398 -12.46 -6.38 -11.92
C ALA A 398 -11.70 -5.44 -12.87
N THR A 399 -10.82 -5.97 -13.72
CA THR A 399 -10.12 -5.17 -14.73
C THR A 399 -11.13 -4.44 -15.62
N PRO A 400 -11.05 -3.10 -15.76
CA PRO A 400 -12.01 -2.35 -16.55
C PRO A 400 -11.83 -2.59 -18.04
N GLY A 401 -12.93 -2.91 -18.72
CA GLY A 401 -12.93 -3.16 -20.16
C GLY A 401 -12.45 -4.57 -20.52
N ALA A 402 -12.37 -4.86 -21.81
CA ALA A 402 -11.86 -6.13 -22.32
C ALA A 402 -10.33 -6.13 -22.33
N GLY A 403 -9.73 -5.96 -21.16
CA GLY A 403 -8.27 -5.97 -21.02
C GLY A 403 -7.68 -7.31 -21.46
N SER A 404 -6.81 -7.27 -22.45
CA SER A 404 -6.10 -8.45 -22.97
C SER A 404 -5.23 -9.14 -21.91
N GLY A 405 -4.76 -8.41 -20.89
CA GLY A 405 -3.90 -8.93 -19.83
C GLY A 405 -4.61 -9.86 -18.85
N ALA A 406 -5.80 -9.50 -18.42
CA ALA A 406 -6.47 -10.16 -17.30
C ALA A 406 -6.64 -11.69 -17.48
N ALA A 407 -7.10 -12.12 -18.67
CA ALA A 407 -7.35 -13.55 -18.95
C ALA A 407 -6.06 -14.35 -19.18
N HIS A 408 -4.96 -13.70 -19.49
CA HIS A 408 -3.72 -14.29 -19.98
C HIS A 408 -2.51 -14.08 -19.05
N ALA A 409 -2.69 -13.34 -17.95
CA ALA A 409 -1.65 -13.10 -16.96
C ALA A 409 -1.51 -14.29 -15.99
N ASP A 410 -1.06 -15.41 -16.52
CA ASP A 410 -0.96 -16.67 -15.78
C ASP A 410 -0.01 -16.57 -14.57
N HIS A 411 0.99 -15.70 -14.62
CA HIS A 411 1.96 -15.50 -13.54
C HIS A 411 1.32 -15.01 -12.22
N VAL A 412 0.16 -14.32 -12.28
CA VAL A 412 -0.52 -13.79 -11.08
C VAL A 412 -0.81 -14.89 -10.05
N SER A 413 -1.42 -16.01 -10.50
CA SER A 413 -1.71 -17.13 -9.61
C SER A 413 -0.45 -17.76 -9.02
N LEU A 414 0.65 -17.74 -9.78
CA LEU A 414 1.94 -18.26 -9.34
C LEU A 414 2.57 -17.36 -8.27
N HIS A 415 2.46 -16.01 -8.39
CA HIS A 415 2.90 -15.10 -7.35
C HIS A 415 2.14 -15.30 -6.04
N VAL A 416 0.80 -15.42 -6.13
CA VAL A 416 -0.03 -15.67 -4.96
C VAL A 416 0.41 -16.96 -4.26
N ALA A 417 0.48 -18.08 -4.98
CA ALA A 417 0.90 -19.36 -4.40
C ALA A 417 2.31 -19.28 -3.76
N ARG A 418 3.26 -18.61 -4.44
CA ARG A 418 4.61 -18.40 -3.90
C ARG A 418 4.58 -17.66 -2.58
N ALA A 419 3.78 -16.58 -2.46
CA ALA A 419 3.69 -15.78 -1.24
C ALA A 419 3.16 -16.59 -0.06
N PHE A 420 2.15 -17.45 -0.27
CA PHE A 420 1.66 -18.37 0.77
C PHE A 420 2.73 -19.38 1.21
N SER A 421 3.49 -19.92 0.25
CA SER A 421 4.60 -20.83 0.56
C SER A 421 5.70 -20.14 1.36
N LEU A 422 6.12 -18.92 0.95
CA LEU A 422 7.13 -18.14 1.66
C LEU A 422 6.70 -17.84 3.10
N TYR A 423 5.45 -17.43 3.28
CA TYR A 423 4.95 -17.18 4.63
C TYR A 423 4.98 -18.44 5.50
N ALA A 424 4.53 -19.57 4.98
CA ALA A 424 4.56 -20.85 5.68
C ALA A 424 5.99 -21.29 6.05
N GLU A 425 6.93 -21.14 5.11
CA GLU A 425 8.34 -21.51 5.31
C GLU A 425 9.03 -20.61 6.35
N VAL A 426 8.84 -19.30 6.26
CA VAL A 426 9.53 -18.34 7.13
C VAL A 426 8.91 -18.28 8.54
N SER A 427 7.57 -18.30 8.63
CA SER A 427 6.89 -18.28 9.94
C SER A 427 7.02 -19.59 10.70
N GLY A 428 7.22 -20.73 10.02
CA GLY A 428 7.19 -22.07 10.62
C GLY A 428 5.81 -22.46 11.16
N ASP A 429 4.75 -21.69 10.83
CA ASP A 429 3.38 -21.97 11.27
C ASP A 429 2.82 -23.20 10.51
N GLN A 430 2.94 -24.37 11.15
CA GLN A 430 2.47 -25.63 10.57
C GLN A 430 0.96 -25.66 10.33
N ARG A 431 0.18 -24.95 11.18
CA ARG A 431 -1.26 -24.84 10.99
C ARG A 431 -1.59 -24.02 9.76
N PHE A 432 -0.92 -22.86 9.59
CA PHE A 432 -1.05 -22.07 8.36
C PHE A 432 -0.62 -22.88 7.12
N ALA A 433 0.49 -23.60 7.23
CA ALA A 433 0.99 -24.45 6.14
C ALA A 433 -0.05 -25.48 5.69
N ALA A 434 -0.69 -26.18 6.65
CA ALA A 434 -1.65 -27.24 6.37
C ALA A 434 -3.04 -26.72 5.98
N GLU A 435 -3.59 -25.75 6.73
CA GLU A 435 -4.98 -25.33 6.58
C GLU A 435 -5.15 -24.17 5.56
N VAL A 436 -4.09 -23.42 5.28
CA VAL A 436 -4.17 -22.20 4.46
C VAL A 436 -3.27 -22.27 3.22
N ALA A 437 -1.97 -22.51 3.38
CA ALA A 437 -1.04 -22.51 2.25
C ALA A 437 -1.25 -23.72 1.33
N TRP A 438 -1.44 -24.92 1.90
CA TRP A 438 -1.61 -26.14 1.10
C TRP A 438 -2.80 -26.07 0.14
N PRO A 439 -4.04 -25.71 0.54
CA PRO A 439 -5.16 -25.59 -0.39
C PRO A 439 -4.90 -24.62 -1.55
N VAL A 440 -4.18 -23.52 -1.30
CA VAL A 440 -3.82 -22.54 -2.34
C VAL A 440 -2.80 -23.14 -3.30
N LEU A 441 -1.70 -23.70 -2.78
CA LEU A 441 -0.65 -24.28 -3.62
C LEU A 441 -1.17 -25.45 -4.44
N ALA A 442 -1.94 -26.35 -3.84
CA ALA A 442 -2.52 -27.50 -4.53
C ALA A 442 -3.48 -27.02 -5.63
N GLY A 443 -4.37 -26.09 -5.32
CA GLY A 443 -5.32 -25.56 -6.30
C GLY A 443 -4.65 -24.82 -7.45
N VAL A 444 -3.58 -24.06 -7.20
CA VAL A 444 -2.82 -23.39 -8.27
C VAL A 444 -2.01 -24.40 -9.08
N ALA A 445 -1.46 -25.44 -8.46
CA ALA A 445 -0.75 -26.51 -9.19
C ALA A 445 -1.69 -27.30 -10.10
N ASP A 446 -2.90 -27.65 -9.64
CA ASP A 446 -3.92 -28.29 -10.46
C ASP A 446 -4.36 -27.40 -11.62
N TRP A 447 -4.61 -26.11 -11.33
CA TRP A 447 -4.93 -25.13 -12.36
C TRP A 447 -3.84 -25.05 -13.43
N PHE A 448 -2.58 -24.92 -13.03
CA PHE A 448 -1.47 -24.82 -13.98
C PHE A 448 -1.36 -26.07 -14.86
N CYS A 449 -1.51 -27.27 -14.28
CA CYS A 449 -1.52 -28.53 -15.05
C CYS A 449 -2.68 -28.60 -16.05
N SER A 450 -3.83 -28.02 -15.74
CA SER A 450 -4.96 -27.91 -16.68
C SER A 450 -4.80 -26.81 -17.72
N ARG A 451 -3.91 -25.83 -17.45
CA ARG A 451 -3.67 -24.66 -18.30
C ARG A 451 -2.68 -24.93 -19.43
N VAL A 452 -1.70 -25.80 -19.20
CA VAL A 452 -0.66 -26.09 -20.19
C VAL A 452 -1.18 -26.95 -21.34
N THR A 453 -0.61 -26.75 -22.53
CA THR A 453 -0.81 -27.60 -23.71
C THR A 453 0.39 -28.51 -23.85
N TRP A 454 0.16 -29.82 -23.85
CA TRP A 454 1.20 -30.81 -24.04
C TRP A 454 1.50 -31.01 -25.54
N THR A 455 2.77 -30.86 -25.90
CA THR A 455 3.28 -31.02 -27.25
C THR A 455 4.57 -31.85 -27.26
N ASP A 456 5.15 -32.09 -28.43
CA ASP A 456 6.47 -32.72 -28.54
C ASP A 456 7.59 -31.88 -27.93
N ARG A 457 7.36 -30.56 -27.73
CA ARG A 457 8.32 -29.67 -27.06
C ARG A 457 8.21 -29.69 -25.52
N GLY A 458 7.13 -30.26 -25.00
CA GLY A 458 6.84 -30.34 -23.56
C GLY A 458 5.53 -29.66 -23.16
N ALA A 459 5.48 -29.15 -21.93
CA ALA A 459 4.35 -28.40 -21.39
C ALA A 459 4.47 -26.92 -21.79
N GLU A 460 3.63 -26.48 -22.70
CA GLU A 460 3.63 -25.14 -23.29
C GLU A 460 2.50 -24.27 -22.76
N LEU A 461 2.75 -22.98 -22.59
CA LEU A 461 1.73 -21.97 -22.31
C LEU A 461 1.35 -21.24 -23.61
N ARG A 462 0.14 -21.48 -24.10
CA ARG A 462 -0.39 -20.78 -25.28
C ARG A 462 -1.08 -19.50 -24.85
N ALA A 463 -0.84 -18.41 -25.59
CA ALA A 463 -1.43 -17.11 -25.30
C ALA A 463 -1.26 -16.69 -23.81
N ALA A 464 -0.03 -16.56 -23.35
CA ALA A 464 0.33 -16.17 -21.97
C ALA A 464 1.05 -14.82 -21.95
N THR A 465 0.54 -13.89 -21.14
CA THR A 465 1.16 -12.58 -20.95
C THR A 465 1.99 -12.58 -19.67
N GLY A 466 3.26 -12.20 -19.79
CA GLY A 466 4.15 -11.98 -18.67
C GLY A 466 4.17 -10.50 -18.21
N PRO A 467 5.21 -10.07 -17.46
CA PRO A 467 5.32 -8.69 -16.96
C PRO A 467 5.39 -7.60 -18.03
N ALA A 468 5.61 -7.98 -19.30
CA ALA A 468 5.58 -7.05 -20.43
C ALA A 468 4.17 -6.57 -20.77
N GLU A 469 3.14 -7.34 -20.42
CA GLU A 469 1.73 -6.97 -20.63
C GLU A 469 1.42 -6.52 -22.08
N VAL A 470 1.86 -7.33 -23.03
CA VAL A 470 1.64 -7.02 -24.47
C VAL A 470 0.18 -7.24 -24.86
N PRO A 471 -0.37 -6.42 -25.80
CA PRO A 471 -1.78 -6.51 -26.21
C PRO A 471 -2.17 -7.85 -26.81
N ASN A 472 -1.26 -8.48 -27.55
CA ASN A 472 -1.45 -9.79 -28.15
C ASN A 472 -0.64 -10.82 -27.36
N PRO A 473 -1.29 -11.63 -26.51
CA PRO A 473 -0.59 -12.60 -25.67
C PRO A 473 0.22 -13.57 -26.50
N PRO A 474 1.55 -13.64 -26.29
CA PRO A 474 2.41 -14.56 -27.02
C PRO A 474 2.31 -15.98 -26.48
N ASP A 475 2.91 -16.94 -27.20
CA ASP A 475 3.11 -18.28 -26.70
C ASP A 475 4.40 -18.38 -25.88
N ASN A 476 4.35 -19.17 -24.81
CA ASN A 476 5.50 -19.58 -24.02
C ASN A 476 6.23 -18.40 -23.32
N ASP A 477 5.46 -17.54 -22.63
CA ASP A 477 6.08 -16.55 -21.76
C ASP A 477 7.06 -17.20 -20.78
N SER A 478 8.33 -16.85 -20.92
CA SER A 478 9.41 -17.49 -20.17
C SER A 478 9.35 -17.22 -18.68
N PHE A 479 8.90 -16.03 -18.28
CA PHE A 479 8.74 -15.69 -16.87
C PHE A 479 7.68 -16.56 -16.20
N SER A 480 6.51 -16.73 -16.82
CA SER A 480 5.43 -17.59 -16.32
C SER A 480 5.87 -19.05 -16.22
N GLN A 481 6.66 -19.55 -17.20
CA GLN A 481 7.22 -20.90 -17.17
C GLN A 481 8.23 -21.08 -16.03
N MET A 482 9.13 -20.10 -15.81
CA MET A 482 10.09 -20.14 -14.70
C MET A 482 9.40 -20.07 -13.34
N ALA A 483 8.39 -19.21 -13.21
CA ALA A 483 7.58 -19.07 -12.00
C ALA A 483 6.82 -20.38 -11.69
N ALA A 484 6.26 -21.02 -12.71
CA ALA A 484 5.58 -22.31 -12.57
C ALA A 484 6.52 -23.42 -12.10
N HIS A 485 7.74 -23.47 -12.63
CA HIS A 485 8.75 -24.45 -12.18
C HIS A 485 8.96 -24.38 -10.66
N GLU A 486 9.12 -23.16 -10.13
CA GLU A 486 9.34 -22.97 -8.70
C GLU A 486 8.08 -23.29 -7.89
N VAL A 487 6.90 -22.79 -8.30
CA VAL A 487 5.65 -22.98 -7.57
C VAL A 487 5.22 -24.44 -7.54
N LEU A 488 5.32 -25.17 -8.65
CA LEU A 488 5.06 -26.61 -8.68
C LEU A 488 6.03 -27.36 -7.75
N GLY A 489 7.32 -26.97 -7.74
CA GLY A 489 8.29 -27.52 -6.82
C GLY A 489 7.93 -27.29 -5.35
N ARG A 490 7.46 -26.09 -5.00
CA ARG A 490 6.98 -25.77 -3.64
C ARG A 490 5.73 -26.57 -3.27
N ALA A 491 4.76 -26.69 -4.18
CA ALA A 491 3.56 -27.48 -3.96
C ALA A 491 3.91 -28.96 -3.69
N VAL A 492 4.82 -29.53 -4.47
CA VAL A 492 5.30 -30.90 -4.26
C VAL A 492 5.97 -31.05 -2.89
N ARG A 493 6.90 -30.17 -2.54
CA ARG A 493 7.62 -30.24 -1.25
C ARG A 493 6.67 -30.08 -0.07
N LEU A 494 5.75 -29.11 -0.13
CA LEU A 494 4.78 -28.89 0.95
C LEU A 494 3.83 -30.07 1.10
N GLY A 495 3.32 -30.64 -0.02
CA GLY A 495 2.47 -31.82 0.02
C GLY A 495 3.16 -33.02 0.65
N GLN A 496 4.42 -33.27 0.27
CA GLN A 496 5.23 -34.34 0.87
C GLN A 496 5.48 -34.11 2.36
N PHE A 497 5.82 -32.89 2.75
CA PHE A 497 6.04 -32.51 4.15
C PHE A 497 4.77 -32.73 5.02
N LEU A 498 3.60 -32.43 4.47
CA LEU A 498 2.31 -32.61 5.16
C LEU A 498 1.76 -34.04 5.04
N GLY A 499 2.44 -34.95 4.35
CA GLY A 499 1.98 -36.33 4.14
C GLY A 499 0.82 -36.47 3.15
N HIS A 500 0.58 -35.48 2.31
CA HIS A 500 -0.43 -35.57 1.26
C HIS A 500 0.05 -36.38 0.05
N ARG A 501 -0.90 -37.04 -0.62
CA ARG A 501 -0.64 -37.64 -1.93
C ARG A 501 -0.49 -36.55 -2.97
N VAL A 502 0.72 -36.36 -3.50
CA VAL A 502 1.02 -35.41 -4.56
C VAL A 502 0.73 -36.03 -5.93
N PRO A 503 -0.07 -35.38 -6.81
CA PRO A 503 -0.31 -35.83 -8.17
C PRO A 503 1.00 -35.93 -8.99
N ALA A 504 1.20 -37.02 -9.71
CA ALA A 504 2.38 -37.20 -10.57
C ALA A 504 2.45 -36.16 -11.70
N THR A 505 1.29 -35.63 -12.11
CA THR A 505 1.15 -34.59 -13.14
C THR A 505 1.88 -33.32 -12.79
N TRP A 506 1.98 -32.94 -11.51
CA TRP A 506 2.72 -31.73 -11.09
C TRP A 506 4.22 -31.83 -11.37
N ASN A 507 4.81 -33.01 -11.03
CA ASN A 507 6.22 -33.24 -11.35
C ASN A 507 6.44 -33.38 -12.85
N ALA A 508 5.52 -34.07 -13.57
CA ALA A 508 5.59 -34.19 -15.03
C ALA A 508 5.55 -32.81 -15.71
N ALA A 509 4.60 -31.95 -15.33
CA ALA A 509 4.52 -30.58 -15.84
C ALA A 509 5.81 -29.81 -15.52
N ARG A 510 6.25 -29.82 -14.26
CA ARG A 510 7.46 -29.12 -13.82
C ARG A 510 8.71 -29.51 -14.60
N SER A 511 8.91 -30.81 -14.85
CA SER A 511 10.12 -31.32 -15.54
C SER A 511 10.06 -31.12 -17.04
N SER A 512 8.89 -30.92 -17.62
CA SER A 512 8.66 -30.81 -19.07
C SER A 512 8.31 -29.40 -19.51
N LEU A 513 8.42 -28.36 -18.62
CA LEU A 513 8.16 -26.97 -18.98
C LEU A 513 9.04 -26.56 -20.17
N TYR A 514 8.40 -26.02 -21.20
CA TYR A 514 9.11 -25.56 -22.37
C TYR A 514 9.58 -24.10 -22.17
N LEU A 515 10.88 -23.89 -22.29
CA LEU A 515 11.48 -22.56 -22.31
C LEU A 515 12.05 -22.30 -23.70
N PRO A 516 11.60 -21.25 -24.41
CA PRO A 516 12.17 -20.90 -25.69
C PRO A 516 13.65 -20.55 -25.56
N ARG A 517 14.43 -20.89 -26.59
CA ARG A 517 15.87 -20.60 -26.64
C ARG A 517 16.25 -20.12 -28.04
N ARG A 518 17.01 -19.04 -28.07
CA ARG A 518 17.65 -18.56 -29.28
C ARG A 518 18.87 -19.42 -29.60
N SER A 519 19.34 -19.32 -30.85
CA SER A 519 20.56 -20.05 -31.31
C SER A 519 21.83 -19.68 -30.54
N ASP A 520 21.87 -18.48 -29.91
CA ASP A 520 22.97 -18.01 -29.05
C ASP A 520 22.81 -18.48 -27.58
N GLY A 521 21.82 -19.31 -27.26
CA GLY A 521 21.54 -19.84 -25.92
C GLY A 521 20.76 -18.90 -25.00
N VAL A 522 20.43 -17.69 -25.43
CA VAL A 522 19.64 -16.73 -24.65
C VAL A 522 18.19 -17.22 -24.57
N ILE A 523 17.58 -17.12 -23.39
CA ILE A 523 16.15 -17.32 -23.19
C ILE A 523 15.46 -16.00 -23.50
N PRO A 524 14.67 -15.92 -24.57
CA PRO A 524 13.88 -14.72 -24.90
C PRO A 524 12.67 -14.63 -23.96
N SER A 525 11.96 -13.49 -24.00
CA SER A 525 10.75 -13.29 -23.20
C SER A 525 9.63 -14.29 -23.56
N HIS A 526 9.52 -14.68 -24.83
CA HIS A 526 8.53 -15.64 -25.34
C HIS A 526 8.97 -16.19 -26.71
N ASP A 527 8.20 -17.08 -27.29
CA ASP A 527 8.39 -17.51 -28.68
C ASP A 527 8.32 -16.29 -29.62
N ASP A 528 9.14 -16.29 -30.68
CA ASP A 528 9.21 -15.22 -31.68
C ASP A 528 9.55 -13.81 -31.16
N PHE A 529 10.08 -13.69 -29.94
CA PHE A 529 10.45 -12.43 -29.30
C PHE A 529 11.40 -11.58 -30.16
N ARG A 530 11.08 -10.29 -30.27
CA ARG A 530 11.93 -9.29 -30.93
C ARG A 530 12.16 -8.10 -29.99
N ALA A 531 13.40 -7.69 -29.86
CA ALA A 531 13.77 -6.58 -28.96
C ALA A 531 13.09 -5.23 -29.31
N ASN A 532 12.64 -5.06 -30.55
CA ASN A 532 11.95 -3.85 -31.05
C ASN A 532 10.41 -3.96 -31.01
N GLU A 533 9.85 -5.04 -30.47
CA GLU A 533 8.41 -5.13 -30.27
C GLU A 533 7.92 -4.23 -29.14
N GLU A 534 6.60 -4.06 -29.02
CA GLU A 534 6.00 -3.31 -27.92
C GLU A 534 6.43 -3.89 -26.57
N LYS A 535 6.93 -3.01 -25.67
CA LYS A 535 7.51 -3.40 -24.37
C LYS A 535 8.67 -4.42 -24.45
N GLY A 536 9.31 -4.60 -25.59
CA GLY A 536 10.44 -5.52 -25.79
C GLY A 536 11.67 -5.21 -24.92
N ALA A 537 11.75 -4.00 -24.36
CA ALA A 537 12.77 -3.64 -23.38
C ALA A 537 12.52 -4.23 -21.97
N THR A 538 11.34 -4.80 -21.69
CA THR A 538 11.03 -5.42 -20.39
C THR A 538 11.79 -6.73 -20.25
N PRO A 539 12.71 -6.86 -19.26
CA PRO A 539 13.59 -8.01 -19.14
C PRO A 539 12.88 -9.18 -18.43
N SER A 540 11.75 -9.64 -18.95
CA SER A 540 10.89 -10.67 -18.32
C SER A 540 11.66 -11.92 -17.87
N PRO A 541 12.60 -12.51 -18.63
CA PRO A 541 13.33 -13.68 -18.17
C PRO A 541 14.23 -13.43 -16.96
N LEU A 542 14.68 -12.18 -16.73
CA LEU A 542 15.47 -11.84 -15.54
C LEU A 542 14.64 -11.92 -14.26
N ALA A 543 13.33 -11.66 -14.36
CA ALA A 543 12.41 -11.82 -13.23
C ALA A 543 12.24 -13.30 -12.81
N GLY A 544 12.46 -14.24 -13.72
CA GLY A 544 12.52 -15.66 -13.40
C GLY A 544 13.75 -16.05 -12.58
N ILE A 545 14.85 -15.26 -12.67
CA ILE A 545 16.04 -15.46 -11.84
C ILE A 545 15.83 -14.85 -10.46
N PHE A 546 15.26 -13.65 -10.40
CA PHE A 546 14.89 -12.99 -9.16
C PHE A 546 13.47 -12.38 -9.32
N PRO A 547 12.52 -12.72 -8.43
CA PRO A 547 12.69 -13.42 -7.16
C PRO A 547 12.45 -14.95 -7.19
N TYR A 548 12.35 -15.61 -8.36
CA TYR A 548 11.99 -17.03 -8.42
C TYR A 548 13.16 -18.01 -8.29
N ASP A 549 14.38 -17.52 -8.39
CA ASP A 549 15.61 -18.35 -8.31
C ASP A 549 15.60 -19.57 -9.25
N PHE A 550 15.07 -19.35 -10.48
CA PHE A 550 15.01 -20.41 -11.47
C PHE A 550 16.43 -20.94 -11.79
N PRO A 551 16.65 -22.26 -11.74
CA PRO A 551 17.97 -22.83 -11.93
C PRO A 551 18.43 -22.72 -13.38
N LEU A 552 19.39 -21.83 -13.64
CA LEU A 552 20.06 -21.70 -14.93
C LEU A 552 21.48 -22.25 -14.86
N SER A 553 21.91 -22.92 -15.94
CA SER A 553 23.32 -23.23 -16.09
C SER A 553 24.12 -21.92 -16.33
N PRO A 554 25.41 -21.87 -15.93
CA PRO A 554 26.26 -20.70 -16.18
C PRO A 554 26.32 -20.29 -17.66
N GLU A 555 26.23 -21.27 -18.57
CA GLU A 555 26.23 -21.06 -20.02
C GLU A 555 24.94 -20.36 -20.48
N SER A 556 23.81 -20.61 -19.84
CA SER A 556 22.52 -19.96 -20.13
C SER A 556 22.37 -18.61 -19.42
N GLU A 557 22.89 -18.49 -18.20
CA GLU A 557 22.76 -17.30 -17.39
C GLU A 557 23.57 -16.10 -17.94
N ARG A 558 24.81 -16.36 -18.37
CA ARG A 558 25.70 -15.28 -18.83
C ARG A 558 25.20 -14.56 -20.08
N PRO A 559 24.78 -15.29 -21.15
CA PRO A 559 24.20 -14.64 -22.33
C PRO A 559 22.91 -13.87 -22.03
N LEU A 560 22.07 -14.39 -21.12
CA LEU A 560 20.83 -13.75 -20.70
C LEU A 560 21.09 -12.37 -20.08
N TRP A 561 22.03 -12.30 -19.11
CA TRP A 561 22.41 -11.03 -18.52
C TRP A 561 22.98 -10.04 -19.54
N SER A 562 23.83 -10.50 -20.46
CA SER A 562 24.43 -9.64 -21.50
C SER A 562 23.41 -9.12 -22.49
N SER A 563 22.37 -9.90 -22.82
CA SER A 563 21.32 -9.50 -23.74
C SER A 563 20.41 -8.38 -23.19
N PHE A 564 20.04 -8.48 -21.92
CA PHE A 564 19.12 -7.52 -21.28
C PHE A 564 19.86 -6.40 -20.53
N TRP A 565 21.18 -6.53 -20.32
CA TRP A 565 21.99 -5.56 -19.62
C TRP A 565 23.38 -5.45 -20.24
N PRO A 566 23.52 -4.81 -21.40
CA PRO A 566 24.76 -4.81 -22.18
C PRO A 566 25.94 -4.13 -21.50
N ASP A 567 25.71 -3.21 -20.55
CA ASP A 567 26.78 -2.42 -19.90
C ASP A 567 27.66 -3.20 -18.90
N GLY A 568 27.48 -4.50 -18.75
CA GLY A 568 28.39 -5.43 -18.06
C GLY A 568 28.70 -5.16 -16.57
N ARG A 569 28.48 -3.95 -16.07
CA ARG A 569 28.82 -3.51 -14.71
C ARG A 569 27.96 -4.15 -13.62
N SER A 570 26.76 -4.59 -13.98
CA SER A 570 25.80 -5.22 -13.07
C SER A 570 26.06 -6.73 -12.86
N ILE A 571 26.74 -7.39 -13.81
CA ILE A 571 26.98 -8.85 -13.76
C ILE A 571 27.91 -9.25 -12.62
N SER A 572 28.95 -8.45 -12.35
CA SER A 572 29.91 -8.75 -11.29
C SER A 572 29.32 -8.62 -9.89
N ALA A 573 28.43 -7.63 -9.67
CA ALA A 573 27.74 -7.46 -8.39
C ALA A 573 26.77 -8.61 -8.11
N ARG A 574 26.02 -9.06 -9.11
CA ARG A 574 25.04 -10.16 -8.95
C ARG A 574 25.67 -11.54 -8.90
N ARG A 575 26.86 -11.73 -9.52
CA ARG A 575 27.66 -12.94 -9.31
C ARG A 575 28.20 -13.04 -7.88
N CYS A 576 28.53 -11.92 -7.25
CA CYS A 576 28.81 -11.90 -5.83
C CYS A 576 27.58 -12.40 -5.04
N CYS A 577 26.41 -11.83 -5.26
CA CYS A 577 25.18 -12.24 -4.55
C CYS A 577 24.86 -13.72 -4.74
N ARG A 578 24.96 -14.28 -5.98
CA ARG A 578 24.71 -15.73 -6.21
C ARG A 578 25.81 -16.65 -5.67
N ARG A 579 27.06 -16.22 -5.59
CA ARG A 579 28.12 -17.01 -4.95
C ARG A 579 27.98 -17.10 -3.42
N PHE A 580 27.13 -16.23 -2.85
CA PHE A 580 26.85 -16.19 -1.42
C PHE A 580 25.57 -16.93 -1.01
N ILE A 581 24.93 -17.69 -1.91
CA ILE A 581 23.81 -18.58 -1.57
C ILE A 581 24.17 -20.02 -2.01
N PRO A 582 25.04 -20.75 -1.27
CA PRO A 582 25.08 -22.20 -1.40
C PRO A 582 23.93 -22.75 -0.55
N CYS A 583 22.91 -23.32 -1.19
CA CYS A 583 22.01 -24.22 -0.49
C CYS A 583 22.83 -25.26 0.28
N GLY A 584 22.82 -25.19 1.60
CA GLY A 584 23.21 -26.30 2.45
C GLY A 584 24.62 -26.31 3.05
N GLN A 585 25.36 -25.20 3.12
CA GLN A 585 26.59 -25.13 3.93
C GLN A 585 26.56 -23.98 4.95
N PRO A 586 27.00 -24.22 6.20
CA PRO A 586 27.04 -23.15 7.21
C PRO A 586 28.14 -22.13 6.90
N TRP A 587 27.80 -20.86 7.06
CA TRP A 587 28.69 -19.72 6.88
C TRP A 587 29.83 -19.69 7.89
N PRO A 588 31.07 -19.28 7.48
CA PRO A 588 32.09 -18.95 8.46
C PRO A 588 31.73 -17.62 9.16
N ALA A 589 31.97 -17.56 10.47
CA ALA A 589 31.55 -16.51 11.38
C ALA A 589 32.22 -15.12 11.19
N THR A 590 32.84 -14.86 10.06
CA THR A 590 33.47 -13.58 9.72
C THR A 590 33.03 -13.13 8.34
N GLY A 591 32.00 -12.28 8.30
CA GLY A 591 31.38 -11.74 7.09
C GLY A 591 32.24 -10.69 6.37
N THR A 592 33.44 -11.04 5.95
CA THR A 592 34.27 -10.21 5.07
C THR A 592 34.38 -10.87 3.69
N CYS A 593 34.01 -10.13 2.67
CA CYS A 593 34.23 -10.53 1.28
C CYS A 593 35.72 -10.85 1.04
N PRO A 594 36.06 -12.01 0.45
CA PRO A 594 37.45 -12.31 0.17
C PRO A 594 38.09 -11.23 -0.70
N SER A 595 39.25 -10.73 -0.28
CA SER A 595 40.04 -9.67 -0.91
C SER A 595 40.57 -9.99 -2.33
N SER A 596 40.13 -11.05 -2.96
CA SER A 596 40.54 -11.46 -4.31
C SER A 596 39.73 -10.84 -5.46
N CYS A 597 38.77 -9.94 -5.19
CA CYS A 597 38.23 -9.04 -6.20
C CYS A 597 39.14 -7.79 -6.37
N SER A 598 40.41 -8.00 -6.68
CA SER A 598 41.35 -6.92 -6.97
C SER A 598 41.02 -6.25 -8.30
N ARG A 599 40.98 -4.95 -8.25
CA ARG A 599 40.87 -4.02 -9.37
C ARG A 599 41.90 -4.38 -10.45
N LYS A 600 41.46 -4.72 -11.65
CA LYS A 600 42.24 -4.40 -12.85
C LYS A 600 41.57 -3.16 -13.46
N GLY A 601 42.30 -2.07 -13.41
CA GLY A 601 41.87 -0.77 -13.85
C GLY A 601 41.74 -0.69 -15.36
N THR A 602 40.80 0.11 -15.81
CA THR A 602 40.78 0.74 -17.11
C THR A 602 40.42 2.22 -16.95
N PRO A 603 40.91 3.10 -17.82
CA PRO A 603 40.96 4.54 -17.56
C PRO A 603 39.61 5.24 -17.70
N ASN A 604 39.46 6.30 -16.91
CA ASN A 604 38.38 7.25 -16.93
C ASN A 604 38.10 7.82 -18.33
N THR A 605 36.87 7.63 -18.83
CA THR A 605 36.26 8.56 -19.77
C THR A 605 34.95 9.01 -19.16
N THR A 606 34.94 10.22 -18.65
CA THR A 606 33.75 10.93 -18.15
C THR A 606 32.91 11.42 -19.32
N LEU A 607 31.71 10.89 -19.47
CA LEU A 607 30.63 11.53 -20.22
C LEU A 607 29.72 12.27 -19.24
N PRO A 608 29.26 13.48 -19.53
CA PRO A 608 28.41 14.24 -18.62
C PRO A 608 27.01 13.59 -18.56
N GLY A 609 26.59 13.22 -17.36
CA GLY A 609 25.23 12.71 -17.12
C GLY A 609 25.13 11.27 -16.60
N SER A 610 26.22 10.51 -16.45
CA SER A 610 26.19 9.17 -15.88
C SER A 610 26.56 9.20 -14.39
N THR A 611 25.59 8.95 -13.51
CA THR A 611 25.83 8.64 -12.11
C THR A 611 26.51 7.27 -12.01
N SER A 612 27.79 7.24 -11.67
CA SER A 612 28.51 6.01 -11.37
C SER A 612 28.03 5.42 -10.03
N VAL A 613 27.40 4.25 -10.08
CA VAL A 613 27.12 3.47 -8.87
C VAL A 613 28.43 2.85 -8.40
N SER A 614 28.98 3.34 -7.28
CA SER A 614 30.13 2.72 -6.64
C SER A 614 29.75 1.39 -5.98
N ASN A 615 30.66 0.40 -6.02
CA ASN A 615 30.52 -0.89 -5.32
C ASN A 615 30.33 -0.65 -3.82
N THR A 616 29.08 -0.69 -3.35
CA THR A 616 28.76 -0.59 -1.93
C THR A 616 28.34 -1.97 -1.42
N ALA A 617 29.01 -2.45 -0.38
CA ALA A 617 28.59 -3.65 0.32
C ALA A 617 27.36 -3.32 1.18
N TRP A 618 26.36 -4.17 1.13
CA TRP A 618 25.12 -4.04 1.88
C TRP A 618 25.20 -4.91 3.13
N THR A 619 25.01 -4.32 4.29
CA THR A 619 24.90 -5.07 5.55
C THR A 619 23.58 -4.73 6.22
N ILE A 620 22.79 -5.74 6.48
CA ILE A 620 21.54 -5.62 7.25
C ILE A 620 21.89 -5.85 8.72
N ARG A 621 21.69 -4.85 9.58
CA ARG A 621 21.80 -4.99 11.02
C ARG A 621 20.40 -5.15 11.61
N THR A 622 20.13 -6.29 12.21
CA THR A 622 19.00 -6.48 13.11
C THR A 622 19.46 -6.24 14.54
N PRO A 623 18.68 -5.54 15.37
CA PRO A 623 19.01 -5.43 16.79
C PRO A 623 18.88 -6.80 17.46
N PRO A 624 19.66 -7.07 18.55
CA PRO A 624 19.58 -8.34 19.26
C PRO A 624 18.20 -8.56 19.86
N PHE A 625 17.66 -9.75 19.69
CA PHE A 625 16.39 -10.21 20.20
C PHE A 625 16.37 -10.15 21.73
N GLN A 626 15.38 -9.47 22.32
CA GLN A 626 15.14 -9.56 23.75
C GLN A 626 14.13 -10.69 24.01
N PRO A 627 14.48 -11.71 24.81
CA PRO A 627 13.54 -12.77 25.17
C PRO A 627 12.55 -12.24 26.21
N GLY A 628 11.28 -12.14 25.85
CA GLY A 628 10.26 -11.66 26.79
C GLY A 628 8.81 -11.71 26.33
N ARG A 629 8.53 -12.08 25.08
CA ARG A 629 7.16 -12.39 24.64
C ARG A 629 7.14 -13.71 23.90
N SER A 630 6.36 -14.64 24.41
CA SER A 630 6.22 -15.99 23.92
C SER A 630 5.63 -16.01 22.51
N SER A 631 6.49 -16.22 21.52
CA SER A 631 6.14 -16.79 20.23
C SER A 631 7.11 -17.94 19.98
N PRO A 632 6.66 -19.13 19.62
CA PRO A 632 7.52 -20.29 19.48
C PRO A 632 8.16 -20.31 18.10
N THR A 633 9.31 -19.65 17.97
CA THR A 633 10.17 -19.79 16.79
C THR A 633 11.60 -19.99 17.26
N SER A 634 12.16 -21.12 16.88
CA SER A 634 13.53 -21.49 17.19
C SER A 634 14.51 -20.53 16.52
N PRO A 635 15.55 -20.03 17.24
CA PRO A 635 16.55 -19.09 16.69
C PRO A 635 17.36 -19.62 15.53
N ALA A 636 17.39 -20.92 15.30
CA ALA A 636 18.21 -21.56 14.26
C ALA A 636 17.71 -21.31 12.83
N CYS A 637 16.41 -21.10 12.60
CA CYS A 637 15.88 -20.80 11.28
C CYS A 637 16.05 -19.33 10.84
N PHE A 638 16.36 -18.44 11.77
CA PHE A 638 16.44 -17.01 11.48
C PHE A 638 17.76 -16.58 10.85
N GLN A 639 18.86 -17.31 11.10
CA GLN A 639 20.18 -16.98 10.56
C GLN A 639 20.34 -17.32 9.07
N ASP A 640 19.65 -18.34 8.58
CA ASP A 640 19.79 -18.80 7.18
C ASP A 640 18.96 -18.00 6.17
N CYS A 641 17.98 -17.22 6.62
CA CYS A 641 17.09 -16.44 5.74
C CYS A 641 17.56 -15.03 5.40
N PHE A 642 18.54 -14.48 6.11
CA PHE A 642 19.06 -13.11 5.91
C PHE A 642 20.32 -13.01 5.06
N SER A 643 20.77 -14.09 4.47
CA SER A 643 21.92 -14.12 3.56
C SER A 643 21.48 -13.87 2.11
N VAL A 644 20.83 -12.72 1.83
CA VAL A 644 20.55 -12.26 0.47
C VAL A 644 21.15 -10.89 0.25
#